data_8c627ad08d42923a1bf9ed15ec9eab4b
#
_entry.id   8c627ad08d42923a1bf9ed15ec9eab4b
#
_cell.length_a   1.000
_cell.length_b   1.000
_cell.length_c   1.000
_cell.angle_alpha   90.00
_cell.angle_beta   90.00
_cell.angle_gamma   90.00
#
_symmetry.space_group_name_H-M   'P 1'
#
loop_
_entity.id
_entity.type
_entity.pdbx_description
1 polymer ?
#
loop_
_entity_poly.entity_id
_entity_poly.type
_entity_poly.pdbx_seq_one_letter_code
_entity_poly.pdbx_strand_id
1 'polypeptide(L)'
;MKQYSLSRLVVFSLAAMLMVSPQAFAWRGEVVVSTPNTSLVLHADEGQDLRQAYYGAKLSNISQLQTSGCDLNFPAMPAFGTVDMIHLPAVQVQHADGDLNLELTVTGYEMRQEARADVHVFTMKDKLQPVTVRVYYKAYKQVDIIETWTEIVNGEKNAITLKRFDSGHLTLRRDNVWITHLHGDWCAEAQVTQEPLTPGLQVIRNTDGARNAHCDAPEIMLSLDGQPREDTGRTIGAALCWSGNYELRINTNNKKEHHFYAGIDPQSSEYVLDAGQTFTTPHLALTYSEQGMGGASRNFHRWARTEGMLHRGMKTGDILLNSWEGIYFDITEQKIIDMMDDIAKFGGELFVMDDGWFGNKYQRNDDSSTLGDWVTDLKKLPGGIKHLTDAARQRGIKFGIWIEPEAINTKSELFEKHPEWALQTKGRELKLGRGGTQLVLDMTNPRVQDFAFQIVDDLLTKYPEISYLKWDANASIQNYGSLYLPKNKQNNLYIEYHRGLIKVLERIRQKYPDVVIQDCASGGGRANYGLLPYFDEFWVSDNTDALQRVYIQWGTSLFFPSNAMAQHIGGVPYWNTGGRITPIKFRCDVAMSGRLGIELQPKHMNDEEKLQCTTCFADYKELRKTIQTGNLYRLISPYNRKGIASLMYVDDQQSQAVLFAYKVDNYYSMPIPRFRLQGLAPDATYTIKEKDVKAWQKPCDLDGKQFTGRFLMDVGIEIPLDWDYASRVFELKR
;
A
#
# COMPACT_ATOMS: atom_id res chain seq x y z
N MET A 1 -17.11 -49.04 38.49
CA MET A 1 -16.86 -49.95 37.32
C MET A 1 -16.55 -49.11 36.10
N LYS A 2 -15.34 -49.34 35.58
CA LYS A 2 -14.83 -48.98 34.26
C LYS A 2 -14.93 -47.52 33.74
N GLN A 3 -13.82 -46.82 33.91
CA GLN A 3 -13.28 -45.77 33.07
C GLN A 3 -13.23 -46.16 31.58
N TYR A 4 -13.55 -45.22 30.68
CA TYR A 4 -12.97 -45.21 29.33
C TYR A 4 -12.47 -43.81 29.05
N SER A 5 -11.13 -43.76 28.99
CA SER A 5 -10.32 -42.67 28.47
C SER A 5 -10.36 -42.72 26.95
N LEU A 6 -10.68 -41.64 26.29
CA LEU A 6 -10.47 -41.44 24.84
C LEU A 6 -9.29 -40.46 24.64
N SER A 7 -8.12 -41.02 24.39
CA SER A 7 -6.96 -40.31 23.87
C SER A 7 -7.21 -39.94 22.41
N ARG A 8 -7.22 -38.63 22.11
CA ARG A 8 -7.16 -38.14 20.73
C ARG A 8 -5.71 -38.22 20.23
N LEU A 9 -5.46 -39.11 19.31
CA LEU A 9 -4.26 -39.11 18.49
C LEU A 9 -4.24 -37.89 17.58
N VAL A 10 -3.25 -37.03 17.76
CA VAL A 10 -2.90 -35.98 16.80
C VAL A 10 -1.96 -36.64 15.78
N VAL A 11 -2.45 -36.84 14.58
CA VAL A 11 -1.65 -37.30 13.44
C VAL A 11 -0.90 -36.10 12.87
N PHE A 12 0.41 -36.00 13.18
CA PHE A 12 1.32 -35.17 12.44
C PHE A 12 1.59 -35.80 11.08
N SER A 13 1.05 -35.28 10.01
CA SER A 13 1.48 -35.64 8.66
C SER A 13 2.83 -34.95 8.37
N LEU A 14 3.91 -35.66 8.52
CA LEU A 14 5.20 -35.31 7.95
C LEU A 14 5.07 -35.37 6.42
N ALA A 15 4.95 -34.21 5.77
CA ALA A 15 5.20 -34.13 4.33
C ALA A 15 6.71 -34.30 4.10
N ALA A 16 7.11 -35.47 3.63
CA ALA A 16 8.46 -35.72 3.18
C ALA A 16 8.74 -34.79 1.96
N MET A 17 9.49 -33.70 2.16
CA MET A 17 10.15 -33.00 1.07
C MET A 17 11.18 -33.95 0.45
N LEU A 18 10.88 -34.44 -0.73
CA LEU A 18 11.87 -35.03 -1.61
C LEU A 18 12.86 -33.93 -1.99
N MET A 19 14.02 -33.91 -1.32
CA MET A 19 15.17 -33.15 -1.78
C MET A 19 15.68 -33.82 -3.05
N VAL A 20 15.27 -33.33 -4.20
CA VAL A 20 15.94 -33.60 -5.46
C VAL A 20 17.25 -32.80 -5.39
N SER A 21 18.37 -33.50 -5.29
CA SER A 21 19.69 -32.88 -5.42
C SER A 21 19.78 -32.19 -6.76
N PRO A 22 20.17 -30.88 -6.84
CA PRO A 22 20.32 -30.20 -8.10
C PRO A 22 21.52 -30.86 -8.84
N GLN A 23 21.24 -31.52 -9.92
CA GLN A 23 22.29 -31.84 -10.91
C GLN A 23 22.69 -30.52 -11.55
N ALA A 24 23.93 -30.10 -11.37
CA ALA A 24 24.53 -29.00 -12.07
C ALA A 24 24.62 -29.31 -13.56
N PHE A 25 23.64 -28.95 -14.34
CA PHE A 25 23.77 -28.92 -15.80
C PHE A 25 24.44 -27.61 -16.19
N ALA A 26 25.47 -27.68 -17.01
CA ALA A 26 25.99 -26.53 -17.74
C ALA A 26 24.84 -25.96 -18.58
N TRP A 27 24.28 -24.82 -18.14
CA TRP A 27 23.10 -24.26 -18.76
C TRP A 27 23.52 -23.19 -19.78
N ARG A 28 22.94 -23.25 -20.97
CA ARG A 28 23.12 -22.28 -22.05
C ARG A 28 21.75 -21.97 -22.64
N GLY A 29 21.38 -20.68 -22.72
CA GLY A 29 20.24 -20.27 -23.50
C GLY A 29 19.30 -19.27 -22.83
N GLU A 30 18.12 -19.20 -23.41
CA GLU A 30 17.05 -18.27 -23.01
C GLU A 30 16.19 -18.85 -21.91
N VAL A 31 15.91 -18.05 -20.89
CA VAL A 31 14.89 -18.33 -19.86
C VAL A 31 13.70 -17.42 -20.06
N VAL A 32 12.51 -18.02 -20.07
CA VAL A 32 11.25 -17.30 -20.15
C VAL A 32 10.55 -17.34 -18.81
N VAL A 33 10.42 -16.18 -18.18
CA VAL A 33 9.63 -15.95 -16.97
C VAL A 33 8.25 -15.46 -17.42
N SER A 34 7.18 -16.22 -17.22
CA SER A 34 5.87 -15.92 -17.79
C SER A 34 4.75 -15.91 -16.77
N THR A 35 3.87 -14.94 -16.91
CA THR A 35 2.54 -14.86 -16.30
C THR A 35 1.46 -15.25 -17.32
N PRO A 36 0.14 -15.13 -17.02
CA PRO A 36 -0.89 -15.38 -18.04
C PRO A 36 -0.74 -14.58 -19.33
N ASN A 37 -0.39 -13.29 -19.25
CA ASN A 37 -0.33 -12.39 -20.41
C ASN A 37 1.01 -11.67 -20.61
N THR A 38 2.03 -11.95 -19.80
CA THR A 38 3.33 -11.25 -19.84
C THR A 38 4.47 -12.25 -20.00
N SER A 39 5.53 -11.86 -20.71
CA SER A 39 6.82 -12.56 -20.74
C SER A 39 7.96 -11.62 -20.42
N LEU A 40 8.89 -12.07 -19.57
CA LEU A 40 10.25 -11.56 -19.43
C LEU A 40 11.18 -12.63 -19.98
N VAL A 41 12.03 -12.27 -20.96
CA VAL A 41 13.02 -13.19 -21.55
C VAL A 41 14.41 -12.75 -21.13
N LEU A 42 15.18 -13.69 -20.61
CA LEU A 42 16.54 -13.49 -20.13
C LEU A 42 17.51 -14.42 -20.89
N HIS A 43 18.67 -13.88 -21.25
CA HIS A 43 19.82 -14.68 -21.71
C HIS A 43 20.73 -14.92 -20.53
N ALA A 44 21.06 -16.18 -20.28
CA ALA A 44 21.98 -16.55 -19.23
C ALA A 44 22.85 -17.72 -19.70
N ASP A 45 24.05 -17.40 -20.13
CA ASP A 45 25.07 -18.38 -20.47
C ASP A 45 26.07 -18.49 -19.31
N GLU A 46 26.50 -19.69 -18.99
CA GLU A 46 27.49 -19.94 -17.94
C GLU A 46 28.78 -19.15 -18.23
N GLY A 47 29.27 -18.42 -17.26
CA GLY A 47 30.46 -17.58 -17.39
C GLY A 47 30.24 -16.22 -18.07
N GLN A 48 29.02 -15.91 -18.51
CA GLN A 48 28.63 -14.59 -19.04
C GLN A 48 27.76 -13.82 -18.02
N ASP A 49 27.51 -12.55 -18.27
CA ASP A 49 26.56 -11.75 -17.49
C ASP A 49 25.11 -12.15 -17.82
N LEU A 50 24.21 -12.00 -16.84
CA LEU A 50 22.77 -12.17 -17.05
C LEU A 50 22.22 -10.98 -17.85
N ARG A 51 21.52 -11.24 -18.97
CA ARG A 51 21.03 -10.18 -19.87
C ARG A 51 19.54 -10.27 -20.09
N GLN A 52 18.86 -9.12 -20.13
CA GLN A 52 17.46 -8.98 -20.51
C GLN A 52 17.33 -8.90 -22.03
N ALA A 53 16.52 -9.77 -22.61
CA ALA A 53 16.17 -9.78 -24.02
C ALA A 53 14.83 -9.07 -24.31
N TYR A 54 13.83 -9.27 -23.45
CA TYR A 54 12.47 -8.77 -23.67
C TYR A 54 11.69 -8.63 -22.36
N TYR A 55 10.79 -7.65 -22.30
CA TYR A 55 9.70 -7.58 -21.32
C TYR A 55 8.46 -6.94 -21.97
N GLY A 56 7.30 -7.61 -21.88
CA GLY A 56 6.06 -7.14 -22.50
C GLY A 56 5.00 -8.22 -22.61
N ALA A 57 4.14 -8.10 -23.64
CA ALA A 57 3.11 -9.09 -23.92
C ALA A 57 3.68 -10.50 -24.05
N LYS A 58 2.89 -11.50 -23.68
CA LYS A 58 3.31 -12.90 -23.72
C LYS A 58 3.68 -13.34 -25.14
N LEU A 59 4.88 -13.87 -25.28
CA LEU A 59 5.38 -14.38 -26.55
C LEU A 59 5.02 -15.85 -26.72
N SER A 60 4.47 -16.18 -27.89
CA SER A 60 4.20 -17.56 -28.29
C SER A 60 5.44 -18.25 -28.85
N ASN A 61 6.39 -17.50 -29.39
CA ASN A 61 7.64 -18.00 -29.97
C ASN A 61 8.80 -17.00 -29.71
N ILE A 62 9.70 -17.36 -28.82
CA ILE A 62 10.84 -16.51 -28.43
C ILE A 62 11.96 -16.48 -29.47
N SER A 63 12.10 -17.50 -30.34
CA SER A 63 13.16 -17.52 -31.34
C SER A 63 13.07 -16.36 -32.36
N GLN A 64 11.88 -15.76 -32.47
CA GLN A 64 11.66 -14.60 -33.33
C GLN A 64 12.35 -13.32 -32.81
N LEU A 65 12.66 -13.21 -31.52
CA LEU A 65 13.40 -12.06 -30.97
C LEU A 65 14.79 -11.95 -31.59
N GLN A 66 15.56 -13.02 -31.62
CA GLN A 66 16.90 -13.05 -32.20
C GLN A 66 16.86 -12.77 -33.70
N THR A 67 15.93 -13.44 -34.41
CA THR A 67 15.79 -13.30 -35.88
C THR A 67 15.37 -11.87 -36.29
N SER A 68 14.58 -11.20 -35.46
CA SER A 68 14.06 -9.85 -35.77
C SER A 68 15.07 -8.73 -35.44
N GLY A 69 16.14 -9.01 -34.70
CA GLY A 69 17.04 -7.97 -34.17
C GLY A 69 16.38 -7.05 -33.12
N CYS A 70 15.25 -7.49 -32.55
CA CYS A 70 14.52 -6.75 -31.51
C CYS A 70 14.97 -7.15 -30.09
N ASP A 71 15.95 -8.04 -29.97
CA ASP A 71 16.57 -8.42 -28.71
C ASP A 71 17.29 -7.21 -28.10
N LEU A 72 16.88 -6.84 -26.89
CA LEU A 72 17.48 -5.71 -26.18
C LEU A 72 18.93 -5.96 -25.77
N ASN A 73 19.23 -7.19 -25.32
CA ASN A 73 20.54 -7.66 -24.92
C ASN A 73 21.28 -6.74 -23.92
N PHE A 74 20.58 -6.26 -22.88
CA PHE A 74 21.14 -5.43 -21.81
C PHE A 74 21.38 -6.22 -20.53
N PRO A 75 22.40 -5.86 -19.71
CA PRO A 75 22.57 -6.47 -18.39
C PRO A 75 21.28 -6.41 -17.57
N ALA A 76 20.81 -7.56 -17.07
CA ALA A 76 19.60 -7.63 -16.23
C ALA A 76 19.88 -7.12 -14.80
N MET A 77 21.15 -7.21 -14.36
CA MET A 77 21.63 -6.69 -13.08
C MET A 77 23.00 -6.03 -13.29
N PRO A 78 23.01 -4.76 -13.77
CA PRO A 78 24.26 -4.04 -14.02
C PRO A 78 25.07 -3.88 -12.74
N ALA A 79 26.31 -4.35 -12.73
CA ALA A 79 27.23 -4.23 -11.59
C ALA A 79 28.30 -3.17 -11.87
N PHE A 80 28.74 -2.47 -10.82
CA PHE A 80 29.80 -1.46 -10.96
C PHE A 80 31.12 -2.10 -11.39
N GLY A 81 31.77 -1.54 -12.41
CA GLY A 81 33.03 -2.05 -12.97
C GLY A 81 32.84 -2.92 -14.23
N THR A 82 31.62 -3.43 -14.51
CA THR A 82 31.35 -4.28 -15.69
C THR A 82 30.48 -3.60 -16.74
N VAL A 83 29.74 -2.55 -16.35
CA VAL A 83 28.92 -1.80 -17.29
C VAL A 83 29.65 -0.59 -17.82
N ASP A 84 29.36 -0.24 -19.06
CA ASP A 84 29.78 0.99 -19.65
C ASP A 84 29.47 2.17 -18.72
N MET A 85 30.37 3.16 -18.65
CA MET A 85 30.20 4.36 -17.80
C MET A 85 28.90 5.13 -18.04
N ILE A 86 28.18 4.83 -19.13
CA ILE A 86 26.88 5.38 -19.49
C ILE A 86 25.75 4.74 -18.67
N HIS A 87 25.93 3.53 -18.14
CA HIS A 87 24.92 2.79 -17.39
C HIS A 87 25.19 2.90 -15.88
N LEU A 88 24.13 3.22 -15.14
CA LEU A 88 24.21 3.22 -13.69
C LEU A 88 24.24 1.77 -13.17
N PRO A 89 25.00 1.49 -12.10
CA PRO A 89 24.94 0.17 -11.49
C PRO A 89 23.64 -0.03 -10.71
N ALA A 90 23.13 -1.26 -10.71
CA ALA A 90 22.10 -1.75 -9.79
C ALA A 90 22.75 -2.35 -8.53
N VAL A 91 23.97 -2.89 -8.66
CA VAL A 91 24.75 -3.42 -7.52
C VAL A 91 26.15 -2.80 -7.54
N GLN A 92 26.58 -2.31 -6.37
CA GLN A 92 27.93 -1.82 -6.11
C GLN A 92 28.36 -2.24 -4.71
N VAL A 93 29.50 -2.90 -4.61
CA VAL A 93 30.08 -3.37 -3.37
C VAL A 93 31.46 -2.71 -3.18
N GLN A 94 31.75 -2.28 -1.97
CA GLN A 94 33.11 -2.01 -1.55
C GLN A 94 33.62 -3.26 -0.83
N HIS A 95 34.52 -3.97 -1.45
CA HIS A 95 35.16 -5.17 -0.90
C HIS A 95 36.00 -4.86 0.32
N ALA A 96 36.36 -5.89 1.09
CA ALA A 96 37.11 -5.73 2.32
C ALA A 96 38.54 -5.17 2.11
N ASP A 97 39.10 -5.35 0.92
CA ASP A 97 40.41 -4.80 0.50
C ASP A 97 40.32 -3.37 -0.08
N GLY A 98 39.08 -2.84 -0.21
CA GLY A 98 38.82 -1.51 -0.73
C GLY A 98 38.49 -1.47 -2.23
N ASP A 99 38.59 -2.57 -2.98
CA ASP A 99 38.16 -2.64 -4.38
C ASP A 99 36.65 -2.33 -4.49
N LEU A 100 36.26 -1.69 -5.60
CA LEU A 100 34.88 -1.31 -5.88
C LEU A 100 34.29 -2.07 -7.07
N ASN A 101 35.11 -2.81 -7.80
CA ASN A 101 34.67 -3.52 -8.99
C ASN A 101 33.97 -4.84 -8.62
N LEU A 102 32.90 -5.14 -9.34
CA LEU A 102 32.10 -6.34 -9.16
C LEU A 102 31.80 -6.94 -10.54
N GLU A 103 32.59 -7.94 -10.94
CA GLU A 103 32.44 -8.60 -12.24
C GLU A 103 31.62 -9.88 -12.13
N LEU A 104 30.30 -9.73 -12.21
CA LEU A 104 29.35 -10.84 -12.04
C LEU A 104 29.23 -11.70 -13.29
N THR A 105 29.35 -13.01 -13.12
CA THR A 105 29.06 -14.00 -14.16
C THR A 105 28.10 -15.06 -13.64
N VAL A 106 27.19 -15.52 -14.51
CA VAL A 106 26.23 -16.59 -14.18
C VAL A 106 26.98 -17.90 -13.92
N THR A 107 26.73 -18.48 -12.75
CA THR A 107 27.32 -19.77 -12.33
C THR A 107 26.25 -20.83 -12.04
N GLY A 108 24.96 -20.47 -12.08
CA GLY A 108 23.87 -21.39 -11.85
C GLY A 108 22.50 -20.78 -12.14
N TYR A 109 21.59 -21.67 -12.48
CA TYR A 109 20.17 -21.35 -12.63
C TYR A 109 19.33 -22.49 -12.02
N GLU A 110 18.27 -22.13 -11.33
CA GLU A 110 17.25 -23.08 -10.87
C GLU A 110 15.85 -22.49 -11.05
N MET A 111 14.88 -23.36 -11.26
CA MET A 111 13.47 -23.01 -11.26
C MET A 111 12.74 -23.84 -10.21
N ARG A 112 11.98 -23.16 -9.35
CA ARG A 112 11.15 -23.77 -8.32
C ARG A 112 9.69 -23.55 -8.68
N GLN A 113 8.91 -24.64 -8.74
CA GLN A 113 7.48 -24.56 -8.96
C GLN A 113 6.75 -24.48 -7.62
N GLU A 114 6.11 -23.35 -7.37
CA GLU A 114 5.19 -23.17 -6.24
C GLU A 114 3.75 -23.38 -6.71
N ALA A 115 2.83 -23.57 -5.77
CA ALA A 115 1.41 -23.75 -6.11
C ALA A 115 0.84 -22.60 -6.93
N ARG A 116 1.24 -21.37 -6.62
CA ARG A 116 0.68 -20.13 -7.20
C ARG A 116 1.65 -19.36 -8.10
N ALA A 117 2.92 -19.72 -8.13
CA ALA A 117 3.96 -19.02 -8.88
C ALA A 117 5.07 -19.99 -9.32
N ASP A 118 5.84 -19.58 -10.31
CA ASP A 118 7.12 -20.17 -10.65
C ASP A 118 8.24 -19.19 -10.27
N VAL A 119 9.26 -19.68 -9.57
CA VAL A 119 10.38 -18.87 -9.08
C VAL A 119 11.65 -19.27 -9.82
N HIS A 120 12.21 -18.33 -10.56
CA HIS A 120 13.46 -18.48 -11.30
C HIS A 120 14.58 -17.80 -10.52
N VAL A 121 15.69 -18.50 -10.28
CA VAL A 121 16.83 -18.02 -9.50
C VAL A 121 18.10 -18.12 -10.33
N PHE A 122 18.74 -16.99 -10.58
CA PHE A 122 20.03 -16.91 -11.24
C PHE A 122 21.10 -16.64 -10.19
N THR A 123 22.10 -17.53 -10.11
CA THR A 123 23.25 -17.34 -9.23
C THR A 123 24.41 -16.79 -10.05
N MET A 124 24.91 -15.63 -9.64
CA MET A 124 26.08 -14.98 -10.22
C MET A 124 27.16 -14.86 -9.17
N LYS A 125 28.42 -14.97 -9.60
CA LYS A 125 29.57 -14.79 -8.72
C LYS A 125 30.52 -13.76 -9.32
N ASP A 126 31.15 -13.02 -8.44
CA ASP A 126 32.27 -12.19 -8.82
C ASP A 126 33.47 -13.07 -9.27
N LYS A 127 34.23 -12.58 -10.24
CA LYS A 127 35.37 -13.34 -10.81
C LYS A 127 36.58 -13.40 -9.87
N LEU A 128 36.70 -12.43 -8.96
CA LEU A 128 37.89 -12.27 -8.12
C LEU A 128 37.60 -12.49 -6.64
N GLN A 129 36.65 -11.75 -6.08
CA GLN A 129 36.29 -11.84 -4.66
C GLN A 129 35.11 -12.81 -4.44
N PRO A 130 35.02 -13.47 -3.28
CA PRO A 130 33.98 -14.46 -3.00
C PRO A 130 32.64 -13.78 -2.65
N VAL A 131 32.13 -12.92 -3.53
CA VAL A 131 30.81 -12.32 -3.43
C VAL A 131 29.87 -13.04 -4.39
N THR A 132 28.68 -13.42 -3.89
CA THR A 132 27.65 -14.07 -4.69
C THR A 132 26.40 -13.18 -4.73
N VAL A 133 25.86 -12.96 -5.92
CA VAL A 133 24.60 -12.27 -6.13
C VAL A 133 23.60 -13.24 -6.71
N ARG A 134 22.41 -13.38 -6.07
CA ARG A 134 21.29 -14.16 -6.61
C ARG A 134 20.19 -13.21 -7.01
N VAL A 135 19.71 -13.35 -8.25
CA VAL A 135 18.56 -12.57 -8.75
C VAL A 135 17.37 -13.51 -8.89
N TYR A 136 16.28 -13.12 -8.30
CA TYR A 136 15.03 -13.87 -8.27
C TYR A 136 13.99 -13.23 -9.16
N TYR A 137 13.23 -14.04 -9.86
CA TYR A 137 12.03 -13.64 -10.59
C TYR A 137 10.91 -14.63 -10.24
N LYS A 138 9.87 -14.14 -9.58
CA LYS A 138 8.68 -14.90 -9.21
C LYS A 138 7.52 -14.49 -10.09
N ALA A 139 7.10 -15.39 -11.00
CA ALA A 139 6.00 -15.16 -11.91
C ALA A 139 4.72 -15.84 -11.40
N TYR A 140 3.67 -15.06 -11.18
CA TYR A 140 2.40 -15.60 -10.71
C TYR A 140 1.61 -16.26 -11.85
N LYS A 141 0.91 -17.37 -11.52
CA LYS A 141 0.18 -18.21 -12.50
C LYS A 141 -1.22 -17.67 -12.84
N GLN A 142 -1.80 -16.84 -11.96
CA GLN A 142 -3.18 -16.37 -12.11
C GLN A 142 -3.31 -14.85 -12.20
N VAL A 143 -2.24 -14.11 -11.97
CA VAL A 143 -2.19 -12.64 -12.07
C VAL A 143 -0.97 -12.22 -12.87
N ASP A 144 -1.05 -11.10 -13.58
CA ASP A 144 0.04 -10.59 -14.42
C ASP A 144 1.03 -9.76 -13.59
N ILE A 145 1.67 -10.42 -12.62
CA ILE A 145 2.73 -9.84 -11.80
C ILE A 145 3.98 -10.73 -11.84
N ILE A 146 5.13 -10.10 -12.03
CA ILE A 146 6.46 -10.68 -11.79
C ILE A 146 7.10 -9.90 -10.66
N GLU A 147 7.40 -10.56 -9.55
CA GLU A 147 8.25 -9.98 -8.51
C GLU A 147 9.72 -10.28 -8.80
N THR A 148 10.60 -9.31 -8.53
CA THR A 148 12.05 -9.50 -8.57
C THR A 148 12.69 -8.96 -7.29
N TRP A 149 13.73 -9.63 -6.82
CA TRP A 149 14.58 -9.20 -5.72
C TRP A 149 15.99 -9.78 -5.86
N THR A 150 16.89 -9.24 -5.07
CA THR A 150 18.29 -9.62 -5.10
C THR A 150 18.78 -10.07 -3.73
N GLU A 151 19.56 -11.12 -3.66
CA GLU A 151 20.36 -11.50 -2.50
C GLU A 151 21.82 -11.27 -2.78
N ILE A 152 22.54 -10.64 -1.84
CA ILE A 152 23.98 -10.42 -1.89
C ILE A 152 24.61 -11.15 -0.71
N VAL A 153 25.47 -12.12 -1.00
CA VAL A 153 26.14 -12.96 -0.01
C VAL A 153 27.60 -12.53 0.10
N ASN A 154 28.01 -12.14 1.29
CA ASN A 154 29.40 -11.86 1.59
C ASN A 154 30.14 -13.17 1.95
N GLY A 155 30.91 -13.71 1.01
CA GLY A 155 31.78 -14.86 1.24
C GLY A 155 33.22 -14.48 1.63
N GLU A 156 33.52 -13.18 1.75
CA GLU A 156 34.84 -12.72 2.20
C GLU A 156 35.04 -12.96 3.71
N LYS A 157 36.30 -12.89 4.15
CA LYS A 157 36.66 -13.09 5.57
C LYS A 157 36.30 -11.91 6.47
N ASN A 158 36.07 -10.75 5.89
CA ASN A 158 35.77 -9.49 6.57
C ASN A 158 34.46 -8.92 6.07
N ALA A 159 33.96 -7.88 6.77
CA ALA A 159 32.79 -7.15 6.34
C ALA A 159 33.04 -6.40 5.03
N ILE A 160 32.02 -6.34 4.18
CA ILE A 160 31.97 -5.53 2.97
C ILE A 160 30.93 -4.42 3.15
N THR A 161 30.97 -3.37 2.31
CA THR A 161 29.95 -2.32 2.31
C THR A 161 29.18 -2.33 1.01
N LEU A 162 27.87 -2.51 1.11
CA LEU A 162 26.96 -2.38 -0.03
C LEU A 162 26.70 -0.91 -0.27
N LYS A 163 27.22 -0.39 -1.39
CA LYS A 163 27.08 1.01 -1.84
C LYS A 163 25.82 1.22 -2.65
N ARG A 164 25.38 0.17 -3.38
CA ARG A 164 24.14 0.10 -4.13
C ARG A 164 23.63 -1.34 -4.20
N PHE A 165 22.34 -1.49 -4.09
CA PHE A 165 21.71 -2.80 -3.95
C PHE A 165 20.24 -2.71 -4.35
N ASP A 166 19.98 -2.42 -5.64
CA ASP A 166 18.63 -2.34 -6.17
C ASP A 166 17.93 -3.70 -6.16
N SER A 167 16.63 -3.69 -5.98
CA SER A 167 15.78 -4.89 -6.01
C SER A 167 15.66 -5.46 -7.41
N GLY A 168 15.68 -4.60 -8.42
CA GLY A 168 15.58 -4.98 -9.81
C GLY A 168 15.93 -3.85 -10.78
N HIS A 169 16.20 -4.27 -12.02
CA HIS A 169 16.46 -3.39 -13.15
C HIS A 169 15.64 -3.86 -14.34
N LEU A 170 15.14 -2.92 -15.12
CA LEU A 170 14.38 -3.16 -16.35
C LEU A 170 14.82 -2.20 -17.44
N THR A 171 15.12 -2.70 -18.64
CA THR A 171 15.44 -1.87 -19.80
C THR A 171 14.31 -1.88 -20.82
N LEU A 172 13.97 -0.70 -21.31
CA LEU A 172 13.00 -0.49 -22.37
C LEU A 172 13.64 0.31 -23.52
N ARG A 173 13.30 -0.02 -24.77
CA ARG A 173 13.65 0.79 -25.93
C ARG A 173 12.38 1.22 -26.63
N ARG A 174 11.96 2.47 -26.41
CA ARG A 174 10.70 3.03 -26.94
C ARG A 174 10.82 4.54 -27.09
N ASP A 175 10.19 5.05 -28.16
CA ASP A 175 9.94 6.48 -28.28
C ASP A 175 8.71 6.87 -27.44
N ASN A 176 8.69 8.12 -26.97
CA ASN A 176 7.51 8.74 -26.40
C ASN A 176 6.92 8.03 -25.16
N VAL A 177 7.80 7.55 -24.26
CA VAL A 177 7.38 6.98 -22.98
C VAL A 177 7.02 8.09 -22.00
N TRP A 178 5.93 7.90 -21.27
CA TRP A 178 5.47 8.78 -20.21
C TRP A 178 5.52 8.06 -18.87
N ILE A 179 5.86 8.81 -17.82
CA ILE A 179 5.78 8.33 -16.45
C ILE A 179 4.54 8.92 -15.77
N THR A 180 3.83 8.08 -15.02
CA THR A 180 2.82 8.46 -14.03
C THR A 180 3.34 8.07 -12.66
N HIS A 181 3.41 9.02 -11.74
CA HIS A 181 3.77 8.80 -10.36
C HIS A 181 2.87 9.62 -9.43
N LEU A 182 2.91 9.29 -8.14
CA LEU A 182 2.15 10.00 -7.12
C LEU A 182 3.09 10.92 -6.35
N HIS A 183 2.66 12.16 -6.16
CA HIS A 183 3.35 13.13 -5.33
C HIS A 183 2.34 13.80 -4.41
N GLY A 184 2.76 14.31 -3.27
CA GLY A 184 1.84 14.97 -2.36
C GLY A 184 2.51 15.55 -1.12
N ASP A 185 1.70 15.69 -0.10
CA ASP A 185 2.11 16.12 1.24
C ASP A 185 1.05 15.63 2.23
N TRP A 186 1.24 15.87 3.51
CA TRP A 186 0.21 15.64 4.52
C TRP A 186 -1.10 16.35 4.17
N CYS A 187 -2.21 15.64 4.23
CA CYS A 187 -3.54 16.12 3.80
C CYS A 187 -3.69 16.41 2.29
N ALA A 188 -2.72 16.06 1.49
CA ALA A 188 -2.73 16.20 0.03
C ALA A 188 -2.02 15.01 -0.65
N GLU A 189 -2.19 13.81 -0.10
CA GLU A 189 -1.53 12.60 -0.54
C GLU A 189 -1.95 12.20 -1.97
N ALA A 190 -1.13 11.42 -2.61
CA ALA A 190 -1.41 10.69 -3.86
C ALA A 190 -1.90 11.58 -5.03
N GLN A 191 -1.37 12.79 -5.18
CA GLN A 191 -1.65 13.62 -6.35
C GLN A 191 -0.96 13.06 -7.59
N VAL A 192 -1.70 12.93 -8.69
CA VAL A 192 -1.22 12.29 -9.92
C VAL A 192 -0.38 13.27 -10.73
N THR A 193 0.87 12.89 -11.00
CA THR A 193 1.78 13.59 -11.90
C THR A 193 2.05 12.73 -13.12
N GLN A 194 1.98 13.35 -14.31
CA GLN A 194 2.19 12.67 -15.60
C GLN A 194 3.08 13.52 -16.49
N GLU A 195 4.21 12.98 -16.91
CA GLU A 195 5.18 13.69 -17.74
C GLU A 195 5.91 12.75 -18.72
N PRO A 196 6.40 13.27 -19.88
CA PRO A 196 7.19 12.49 -20.80
C PRO A 196 8.60 12.23 -20.22
N LEU A 197 9.14 11.04 -20.45
CA LEU A 197 10.55 10.76 -20.16
C LEU A 197 11.45 11.55 -21.12
N THR A 198 12.40 12.27 -20.56
CA THR A 198 13.39 13.07 -21.29
C THR A 198 14.79 12.49 -21.12
N PRO A 199 15.76 12.74 -22.05
CA PRO A 199 17.13 12.33 -21.84
C PRO A 199 17.71 12.85 -20.53
N GLY A 200 18.42 11.97 -19.81
CA GLY A 200 18.98 12.24 -18.49
C GLY A 200 18.44 11.31 -17.43
N LEU A 201 18.78 11.59 -16.19
CA LEU A 201 18.39 10.83 -15.01
C LEU A 201 17.20 11.50 -14.33
N GLN A 202 16.06 10.81 -14.29
CA GLN A 202 14.92 11.14 -13.42
C GLN A 202 14.97 10.28 -12.17
N VAL A 203 14.70 10.89 -11.01
CA VAL A 203 14.72 10.22 -9.69
C VAL A 203 13.46 10.56 -8.92
N ILE A 204 12.78 9.52 -8.46
CA ILE A 204 11.69 9.61 -7.49
C ILE A 204 12.21 8.94 -6.23
N ARG A 205 12.23 9.67 -5.12
CA ARG A 205 12.84 9.19 -3.88
C ARG A 205 12.14 9.73 -2.65
N ASN A 206 12.23 8.98 -1.57
CA ASN A 206 11.82 9.42 -0.25
C ASN A 206 12.88 9.05 0.79
N THR A 207 13.19 9.99 1.69
CA THR A 207 14.20 9.86 2.74
C THR A 207 13.65 10.19 4.12
N ASP A 208 12.33 10.21 4.28
CA ASP A 208 11.65 10.55 5.54
C ASP A 208 11.71 9.41 6.60
N GLY A 209 12.18 8.25 6.22
CA GLY A 209 12.43 7.12 7.10
C GLY A 209 11.17 6.32 7.44
N ALA A 210 10.29 6.86 8.29
CA ALA A 210 9.10 6.17 8.77
C ALA A 210 7.84 6.39 7.91
N ARG A 211 7.79 7.47 7.12
CA ARG A 211 6.64 7.87 6.29
C ARG A 211 7.11 8.11 4.86
N ASN A 212 6.97 7.12 4.01
CA ASN A 212 7.57 7.13 2.68
C ASN A 212 6.63 7.47 1.52
N ALA A 213 5.36 7.77 1.77
CA ALA A 213 4.37 8.07 0.74
C ALA A 213 3.68 9.44 0.89
N HIS A 214 4.11 10.31 1.80
CA HIS A 214 3.58 11.67 1.89
C HIS A 214 4.01 12.52 0.70
N CYS A 215 5.31 12.53 0.38
CA CYS A 215 5.82 13.31 -0.76
C CYS A 215 5.70 12.50 -2.05
N ASP A 216 6.46 11.43 -2.17
CA ASP A 216 6.44 10.53 -3.32
C ASP A 216 6.05 9.13 -2.87
N ALA A 217 5.47 8.33 -3.78
CA ALA A 217 5.11 6.95 -3.54
C ALA A 217 6.10 5.99 -4.22
N PRO A 218 6.37 4.78 -3.64
CA PRO A 218 7.29 3.81 -4.23
C PRO A 218 6.67 3.02 -5.40
N GLU A 219 5.67 3.61 -6.07
CA GLU A 219 4.95 3.03 -7.20
C GLU A 219 4.94 4.00 -8.38
N ILE A 220 5.12 3.44 -9.60
CA ILE A 220 5.04 4.18 -10.85
C ILE A 220 4.33 3.40 -11.96
N MET A 221 3.86 4.11 -12.98
CA MET A 221 3.47 3.51 -14.26
C MET A 221 4.21 4.16 -15.43
N LEU A 222 4.65 3.34 -16.38
CA LEU A 222 5.27 3.77 -17.63
C LEU A 222 4.32 3.47 -18.78
N SER A 223 3.75 4.51 -19.40
CA SER A 223 2.94 4.39 -20.61
C SER A 223 3.84 4.42 -21.83
N LEU A 224 3.80 3.34 -22.64
CA LEU A 224 4.77 3.07 -23.70
C LEU A 224 4.34 3.65 -25.07
N ASP A 225 3.11 4.14 -25.19
CA ASP A 225 2.52 4.59 -26.45
C ASP A 225 2.17 6.09 -26.42
N GLY A 226 2.84 6.87 -25.60
CA GLY A 226 2.61 8.30 -25.43
C GLY A 226 1.80 8.62 -24.17
N GLN A 227 1.01 9.69 -24.25
CA GLN A 227 0.29 10.21 -23.08
C GLN A 227 -0.57 9.11 -22.41
N PRO A 228 -0.51 9.00 -21.06
CA PRO A 228 -1.22 7.96 -20.32
C PRO A 228 -2.73 7.95 -20.56
N ARG A 229 -3.30 6.75 -20.68
CA ARG A 229 -4.74 6.51 -20.79
C ARG A 229 -5.18 5.41 -19.85
N GLU A 230 -6.45 5.48 -19.42
CA GLU A 230 -7.00 4.51 -18.47
C GLU A 230 -7.33 3.16 -19.10
N ASP A 231 -7.79 3.14 -20.36
CA ASP A 231 -8.44 2.01 -21.00
C ASP A 231 -7.70 1.45 -22.21
N THR A 232 -6.68 2.13 -22.70
CA THR A 232 -5.96 1.77 -23.93
C THR A 232 -4.47 2.08 -23.83
N GLY A 233 -3.68 1.38 -24.64
CA GLY A 233 -2.22 1.53 -24.71
C GLY A 233 -1.48 0.59 -23.77
N ARG A 234 -0.19 0.40 -24.06
CA ARG A 234 0.70 -0.47 -23.30
C ARG A 234 1.24 0.28 -22.10
N THR A 235 1.12 -0.33 -20.94
CA THR A 235 1.56 0.25 -19.67
C THR A 235 2.33 -0.78 -18.87
N ILE A 236 3.47 -0.38 -18.30
CA ILE A 236 4.20 -1.12 -17.28
C ILE A 236 3.94 -0.44 -15.94
N GLY A 237 3.50 -1.20 -14.94
CA GLY A 237 3.43 -0.75 -13.56
C GLY A 237 4.57 -1.35 -12.76
N ALA A 238 5.11 -0.59 -11.82
CA ALA A 238 6.14 -1.02 -10.88
C ALA A 238 5.77 -0.56 -9.47
N ALA A 239 5.94 -1.44 -8.47
CA ALA A 239 5.73 -1.15 -7.06
C ALA A 239 6.85 -1.77 -6.23
N LEU A 240 7.62 -0.94 -5.52
CA LEU A 240 8.64 -1.41 -4.59
C LEU A 240 7.98 -1.74 -3.24
N CYS A 241 8.08 -3.00 -2.82
CA CYS A 241 7.48 -3.49 -1.57
C CYS A 241 8.36 -3.13 -0.37
N TRP A 242 8.47 -1.85 -0.08
CA TRP A 242 9.33 -1.31 0.97
C TRP A 242 8.72 -0.09 1.65
N SER A 243 8.82 -0.02 2.97
CA SER A 243 8.27 1.06 3.79
C SER A 243 9.32 2.01 4.38
N GLY A 244 10.58 1.89 3.97
CA GLY A 244 11.67 2.79 4.35
C GLY A 244 12.03 3.78 3.26
N ASN A 245 13.23 4.34 3.37
CA ASN A 245 13.80 5.18 2.33
C ASN A 245 13.99 4.39 1.03
N TYR A 246 13.60 4.97 -0.10
CA TYR A 246 13.69 4.31 -1.41
C TYR A 246 14.10 5.28 -2.51
N GLU A 247 14.58 4.71 -3.60
CA GLU A 247 14.91 5.43 -4.82
C GLU A 247 14.44 4.64 -6.04
N LEU A 248 13.62 5.26 -6.88
CA LEU A 248 13.25 4.81 -8.21
C LEU A 248 13.96 5.71 -9.22
N ARG A 249 14.76 5.14 -10.12
CA ARG A 249 15.56 5.90 -11.08
C ARG A 249 15.25 5.47 -12.49
N ILE A 250 15.14 6.43 -13.40
CA ILE A 250 15.04 6.16 -14.83
C ILE A 250 16.11 6.96 -15.54
N ASN A 251 17.09 6.26 -16.14
CA ASN A 251 18.12 6.87 -16.97
C ASN A 251 17.76 6.70 -18.45
N THR A 252 17.43 7.78 -19.11
CA THR A 252 17.05 7.81 -20.52
C THR A 252 18.21 8.34 -21.36
N ASN A 253 18.66 7.61 -22.39
CA ASN A 253 19.68 8.05 -23.31
C ASN A 253 19.11 8.56 -24.65
N ASN A 254 19.97 9.09 -25.51
CA ASN A 254 19.60 9.63 -26.81
C ASN A 254 19.09 8.55 -27.81
N LYS A 255 19.34 7.27 -27.53
CA LYS A 255 18.83 6.14 -28.32
C LYS A 255 17.43 5.69 -27.90
N LYS A 256 16.79 6.43 -26.98
CA LYS A 256 15.49 6.09 -26.39
C LYS A 256 15.50 4.75 -25.64
N GLU A 257 16.62 4.46 -25.02
CA GLU A 257 16.77 3.38 -24.07
C GLU A 257 16.51 3.97 -22.68
N HIS A 258 15.58 3.35 -21.97
CA HIS A 258 15.15 3.75 -20.62
C HIS A 258 15.55 2.63 -19.66
N HIS A 259 16.48 2.94 -18.78
CA HIS A 259 16.95 2.01 -17.75
C HIS A 259 16.29 2.37 -16.43
N PHE A 260 15.34 1.54 -16.02
CA PHE A 260 14.60 1.69 -14.77
C PHE A 260 15.26 0.85 -13.67
N TYR A 261 15.51 1.47 -12.54
CA TYR A 261 16.08 0.87 -11.33
C TYR A 261 15.16 1.15 -10.14
N ALA A 262 15.01 0.20 -9.24
CA ALA A 262 14.22 0.38 -8.03
C ALA A 262 14.86 -0.34 -6.85
N GLY A 263 14.99 0.35 -5.74
CA GLY A 263 15.55 -0.22 -4.51
C GLY A 263 15.55 0.74 -3.33
N ILE A 264 16.18 0.31 -2.25
CA ILE A 264 16.42 1.15 -1.07
C ILE A 264 17.36 2.29 -1.49
N ASP A 265 17.07 3.51 -1.01
CA ASP A 265 17.97 4.65 -1.19
C ASP A 265 19.27 4.42 -0.42
N PRO A 266 20.41 4.35 -1.10
CA PRO A 266 21.70 4.13 -0.43
C PRO A 266 22.20 5.35 0.33
N GLN A 267 21.65 6.54 0.11
CA GLN A 267 22.05 7.72 0.85
C GLN A 267 21.76 7.55 2.34
N SER A 268 22.79 7.63 3.17
CA SER A 268 22.73 7.35 4.62
C SER A 268 22.28 5.92 4.96
N SER A 269 22.33 4.99 3.99
CA SER A 269 21.96 3.59 4.13
C SER A 269 22.93 2.62 3.45
N GLU A 270 24.18 3.07 3.18
CA GLU A 270 25.25 2.18 2.75
C GLU A 270 25.40 1.05 3.78
N TYR A 271 25.12 -0.17 3.37
CA TYR A 271 24.93 -1.26 4.34
C TYR A 271 26.20 -2.04 4.60
N VAL A 272 26.64 -2.09 5.85
CA VAL A 272 27.78 -2.93 6.28
C VAL A 272 27.30 -4.36 6.47
N LEU A 273 27.77 -5.28 5.62
CA LEU A 273 27.45 -6.69 5.62
C LEU A 273 28.62 -7.52 6.13
N ASP A 274 28.45 -8.16 7.31
CA ASP A 274 29.50 -8.96 7.93
C ASP A 274 29.86 -10.21 7.10
N ALA A 275 31.02 -10.77 7.35
CA ALA A 275 31.48 -12.02 6.75
C ALA A 275 30.45 -13.16 6.93
N GLY A 276 30.14 -13.86 5.84
CA GLY A 276 29.21 -14.99 5.82
C GLY A 276 27.73 -14.60 5.89
N GLN A 277 27.40 -13.29 5.95
CA GLN A 277 26.01 -12.85 5.98
C GLN A 277 25.44 -12.67 4.58
N THR A 278 24.10 -12.69 4.51
CA THR A 278 23.33 -12.43 3.29
C THR A 278 22.46 -11.20 3.50
N PHE A 279 22.49 -10.30 2.55
CA PHE A 279 21.56 -9.17 2.46
C PHE A 279 20.51 -9.47 1.39
N THR A 280 19.23 -9.38 1.76
CA THR A 280 18.10 -9.52 0.83
C THR A 280 17.45 -8.16 0.65
N THR A 281 17.28 -7.74 -0.61
CA THR A 281 16.58 -6.51 -0.97
C THR A 281 15.06 -6.66 -0.82
N PRO A 282 14.30 -5.57 -0.73
CA PRO A 282 12.84 -5.62 -0.89
C PRO A 282 12.44 -6.23 -2.24
N HIS A 283 11.21 -6.71 -2.35
CA HIS A 283 10.66 -7.14 -3.62
C HIS A 283 10.25 -5.93 -4.47
N LEU A 284 10.43 -6.02 -5.77
CA LEU A 284 9.89 -5.11 -6.78
C LEU A 284 8.86 -5.86 -7.60
N ALA A 285 7.60 -5.47 -7.51
CA ALA A 285 6.52 -6.03 -8.32
C ALA A 285 6.41 -5.28 -9.64
N LEU A 286 6.42 -6.02 -10.75
CA LEU A 286 6.26 -5.52 -12.11
C LEU A 286 5.00 -6.08 -12.75
N THR A 287 4.26 -5.25 -13.47
CA THR A 287 3.12 -5.68 -14.27
C THR A 287 3.15 -5.08 -15.67
N TYR A 288 2.55 -5.76 -16.62
CA TYR A 288 2.33 -5.25 -17.98
C TYR A 288 0.86 -5.33 -18.34
N SER A 289 0.35 -4.34 -19.04
CA SER A 289 -1.03 -4.30 -19.54
C SER A 289 -1.11 -3.63 -20.91
N GLU A 290 -1.97 -4.15 -21.78
CA GLU A 290 -2.36 -3.51 -23.05
C GLU A 290 -3.67 -2.72 -22.91
N GLN A 291 -4.25 -2.72 -21.70
CA GLN A 291 -5.49 -2.02 -21.36
C GLN A 291 -5.22 -0.74 -20.55
N GLY A 292 -4.16 -0.02 -20.90
CA GLY A 292 -3.77 1.21 -20.26
C GLY A 292 -3.44 1.08 -18.76
N MET A 293 -3.44 2.22 -18.06
CA MET A 293 -3.19 2.29 -16.63
C MET A 293 -4.25 1.52 -15.83
N GLY A 294 -5.52 1.57 -16.25
CA GLY A 294 -6.60 0.83 -15.59
C GLY A 294 -6.38 -0.68 -15.58
N GLY A 295 -5.83 -1.24 -16.67
CA GLY A 295 -5.43 -2.64 -16.73
C GLY A 295 -4.31 -2.97 -15.74
N ALA A 296 -3.25 -2.16 -15.70
CA ALA A 296 -2.15 -2.31 -14.75
C ALA A 296 -2.65 -2.18 -13.28
N SER A 297 -3.54 -1.22 -13.00
CA SER A 297 -4.18 -1.08 -11.68
C SER A 297 -4.93 -2.34 -11.27
N ARG A 298 -5.76 -2.89 -12.16
CA ARG A 298 -6.51 -4.12 -11.85
C ARG A 298 -5.60 -5.32 -11.60
N ASN A 299 -4.43 -5.40 -12.24
CA ASN A 299 -3.43 -6.43 -11.95
C ASN A 299 -2.88 -6.30 -10.52
N PHE A 300 -2.47 -5.09 -10.10
CA PHE A 300 -2.05 -4.82 -8.71
C PHE A 300 -3.18 -5.12 -7.72
N HIS A 301 -4.40 -4.67 -7.97
CA HIS A 301 -5.53 -4.89 -7.07
C HIS A 301 -5.84 -6.39 -6.89
N ARG A 302 -5.81 -7.15 -7.98
CA ARG A 302 -6.02 -8.60 -7.93
C ARG A 302 -4.89 -9.29 -7.18
N TRP A 303 -3.64 -8.96 -7.49
CA TRP A 303 -2.46 -9.47 -6.80
C TRP A 303 -2.52 -9.19 -5.29
N ALA A 304 -2.85 -7.97 -4.90
CA ALA A 304 -2.98 -7.61 -3.50
C ALA A 304 -4.01 -8.50 -2.78
N ARG A 305 -5.18 -8.68 -3.38
CA ARG A 305 -6.28 -9.43 -2.77
C ARG A 305 -6.11 -10.94 -2.79
N THR A 306 -5.43 -11.50 -3.80
CA THR A 306 -5.40 -12.97 -4.00
C THR A 306 -4.04 -13.61 -3.69
N GLU A 307 -2.95 -12.85 -3.68
CA GLU A 307 -1.60 -13.39 -3.51
C GLU A 307 -0.95 -13.02 -2.16
N GLY A 308 -1.73 -12.54 -1.20
CA GLY A 308 -1.28 -12.29 0.17
C GLY A 308 -0.59 -10.93 0.39
N MET A 309 -0.63 -10.04 -0.59
CA MET A 309 -0.05 -8.70 -0.47
C MET A 309 -0.97 -7.69 0.24
N LEU A 310 -2.14 -8.11 0.64
CA LEU A 310 -3.05 -7.43 1.56
C LEU A 310 -3.53 -8.48 2.58
N HIS A 311 -3.31 -8.25 3.87
CA HIS A 311 -3.64 -9.23 4.91
C HIS A 311 -5.12 -9.62 4.90
N ARG A 312 -6.02 -8.64 4.70
CA ARG A 312 -7.47 -8.86 4.57
C ARG A 312 -7.84 -9.77 3.39
N GLY A 313 -7.06 -9.76 2.32
CA GLY A 313 -7.36 -10.48 1.09
C GLY A 313 -8.69 -10.04 0.48
N MET A 314 -9.60 -10.98 0.21
CA MET A 314 -10.93 -10.74 -0.35
C MET A 314 -12.02 -10.42 0.69
N LYS A 315 -11.68 -10.33 1.99
CA LYS A 315 -12.64 -9.99 3.03
C LYS A 315 -13.06 -8.52 2.90
N THR A 316 -14.33 -8.23 3.17
CA THR A 316 -14.85 -6.86 3.23
C THR A 316 -14.69 -6.28 4.64
N GLY A 317 -14.50 -4.95 4.73
CA GLY A 317 -14.42 -4.24 5.98
C GLY A 317 -15.78 -3.76 6.48
N ASP A 318 -15.87 -3.52 7.79
CA ASP A 318 -17.04 -3.01 8.46
C ASP A 318 -17.23 -1.50 8.25
N ILE A 319 -18.47 -1.01 8.39
CA ILE A 319 -18.76 0.43 8.47
C ILE A 319 -18.38 0.89 9.88
N LEU A 320 -17.39 1.77 9.99
CA LEU A 320 -16.92 2.23 11.29
C LEU A 320 -17.23 3.70 11.57
N LEU A 321 -17.26 4.06 12.86
CA LEU A 321 -17.10 5.43 13.34
C LEU A 321 -15.78 5.54 14.10
N ASN A 322 -14.93 6.50 13.68
CA ASN A 322 -13.72 6.88 14.39
C ASN A 322 -14.00 8.15 15.22
N SER A 323 -13.53 8.20 16.47
CA SER A 323 -13.81 9.30 17.38
C SER A 323 -12.96 10.57 17.15
N TRP A 324 -11.86 10.50 16.35
CA TRP A 324 -10.87 11.58 16.29
C TRP A 324 -11.48 12.94 15.94
N GLU A 325 -11.97 13.16 14.74
CA GLU A 325 -12.57 14.45 14.36
C GLU A 325 -13.87 14.77 15.11
N GLY A 326 -14.43 13.79 15.81
CA GLY A 326 -15.63 13.99 16.62
C GLY A 326 -15.37 14.66 17.95
N ILE A 327 -14.29 14.28 18.65
CA ILE A 327 -14.02 14.74 20.02
C ILE A 327 -12.53 14.95 20.32
N TYR A 328 -11.63 14.62 19.40
CA TYR A 328 -10.17 14.71 19.59
C TYR A 328 -9.73 14.12 20.95
N PHE A 329 -8.87 14.79 21.71
CA PHE A 329 -8.41 14.38 23.05
C PHE A 329 -9.47 14.52 24.16
N ASP A 330 -10.62 15.14 23.87
CA ASP A 330 -11.71 15.37 24.87
C ASP A 330 -12.55 14.08 25.05
N ILE A 331 -11.85 12.98 25.31
CA ILE A 331 -12.42 11.68 25.58
C ILE A 331 -13.00 11.63 26.99
N THR A 332 -14.28 11.23 27.09
CA THR A 332 -14.91 10.77 28.32
C THR A 332 -15.72 9.52 28.05
N GLU A 333 -15.91 8.66 29.05
CA GLU A 333 -16.66 7.42 28.93
C GLU A 333 -18.08 7.66 28.34
N GLN A 334 -18.77 8.70 28.82
CA GLN A 334 -20.12 9.04 28.33
C GLN A 334 -20.12 9.45 26.85
N LYS A 335 -19.16 10.31 26.42
CA LYS A 335 -19.08 10.71 25.00
C LYS A 335 -18.84 9.51 24.07
N ILE A 336 -17.98 8.60 24.48
CA ILE A 336 -17.70 7.36 23.71
C ILE A 336 -18.97 6.51 23.61
N ILE A 337 -19.72 6.34 24.70
CA ILE A 337 -20.97 5.58 24.73
C ILE A 337 -22.04 6.26 23.85
N ASP A 338 -22.19 7.59 23.93
CA ASP A 338 -23.13 8.33 23.11
C ASP A 338 -22.82 8.17 21.60
N MET A 339 -21.55 8.22 21.21
CA MET A 339 -21.13 8.00 19.82
C MET A 339 -21.37 6.55 19.37
N MET A 340 -21.23 5.56 20.26
CA MET A 340 -21.59 4.16 19.97
C MET A 340 -23.11 4.01 19.76
N ASP A 341 -23.93 4.72 20.54
CA ASP A 341 -25.39 4.74 20.33
C ASP A 341 -25.76 5.30 18.95
N ASP A 342 -25.09 6.37 18.55
CA ASP A 342 -25.38 7.02 17.29
C ASP A 342 -24.97 6.16 16.09
N ILE A 343 -23.75 5.59 16.09
CA ILE A 343 -23.30 4.74 14.97
C ILE A 343 -24.17 3.47 14.85
N ALA A 344 -24.58 2.88 15.96
CA ALA A 344 -25.48 1.74 15.96
C ALA A 344 -26.85 2.08 15.35
N LYS A 345 -27.42 3.29 15.66
CA LYS A 345 -28.68 3.79 15.07
C LYS A 345 -28.56 4.00 13.55
N PHE A 346 -27.41 4.45 13.07
CA PHE A 346 -27.17 4.59 11.62
C PHE A 346 -27.02 3.25 10.92
N GLY A 347 -26.84 2.17 11.69
CA GLY A 347 -26.57 0.83 11.14
C GLY A 347 -25.08 0.57 10.90
N GLY A 348 -24.16 1.33 11.53
CA GLY A 348 -22.74 1.03 11.51
C GLY A 348 -22.42 -0.25 12.30
N GLU A 349 -21.18 -0.73 12.18
CA GLU A 349 -20.80 -2.07 12.63
C GLU A 349 -19.61 -2.08 13.59
N LEU A 350 -18.87 -0.97 13.66
CA LEU A 350 -17.63 -0.85 14.44
C LEU A 350 -17.49 0.57 14.98
N PHE A 351 -17.07 0.70 16.23
CA PHE A 351 -16.63 1.95 16.83
C PHE A 351 -15.13 1.88 17.13
N VAL A 352 -14.38 2.91 16.77
CA VAL A 352 -12.92 3.01 17.03
C VAL A 352 -12.66 4.21 17.92
N MET A 353 -12.17 3.95 19.14
CA MET A 353 -11.67 4.97 20.05
C MET A 353 -10.26 5.38 19.64
N ASP A 354 -10.10 6.63 19.23
CA ASP A 354 -8.84 7.19 18.76
C ASP A 354 -7.93 7.68 19.90
N ASP A 355 -6.89 8.46 19.60
CA ASP A 355 -5.88 8.95 20.55
C ASP A 355 -6.51 9.71 21.75
N GLY A 356 -5.90 9.58 22.94
CA GLY A 356 -6.31 10.31 24.15
C GLY A 356 -6.87 9.46 25.28
N TRP A 357 -6.97 8.13 25.14
CA TRP A 357 -7.57 7.22 26.12
C TRP A 357 -6.64 6.76 27.25
N PHE A 358 -5.33 7.01 27.13
CA PHE A 358 -4.28 6.48 27.98
C PHE A 358 -3.56 7.59 28.77
N GLY A 359 -2.89 7.19 29.84
CA GLY A 359 -2.07 8.04 30.69
C GLY A 359 -2.18 7.67 32.17
N ASN A 360 -1.12 7.92 32.92
CA ASN A 360 -1.06 7.67 34.36
C ASN A 360 -0.50 8.88 35.10
N LYS A 361 0.82 9.00 35.18
CA LYS A 361 1.52 10.16 35.78
C LYS A 361 1.24 11.44 34.98
N TYR A 362 1.26 11.33 33.67
CA TYR A 362 0.92 12.38 32.72
C TYR A 362 -0.42 12.06 32.07
N GLN A 363 -1.18 13.07 31.65
CA GLN A 363 -2.44 12.89 30.97
C GLN A 363 -2.30 13.22 29.47
N ARG A 364 -2.89 12.37 28.63
CA ARG A 364 -2.93 12.54 27.18
C ARG A 364 -4.07 13.51 26.79
N ASN A 365 -3.86 14.80 26.98
CA ASN A 365 -4.83 15.86 26.61
C ASN A 365 -4.44 16.62 25.35
N ASP A 366 -3.24 16.40 24.86
CA ASP A 366 -2.67 16.91 23.62
C ASP A 366 -1.46 16.05 23.21
N ASP A 367 -0.77 16.44 22.13
CA ASP A 367 0.40 15.73 21.59
C ASP A 367 1.66 15.84 22.46
N SER A 368 1.68 16.63 23.53
CA SER A 368 2.91 17.00 24.24
C SER A 368 3.39 15.97 25.26
N SER A 369 2.58 14.97 25.60
CA SER A 369 2.91 14.05 26.70
C SER A 369 2.32 12.65 26.54
N THR A 370 2.78 11.72 27.37
CA THR A 370 2.20 10.41 27.67
C THR A 370 2.47 9.32 26.61
N LEU A 371 2.78 9.67 25.36
CA LEU A 371 3.05 8.67 24.35
C LEU A 371 4.20 7.75 24.80
N GLY A 372 3.94 6.44 24.85
CA GLY A 372 4.77 5.41 25.46
C GLY A 372 4.15 4.79 26.72
N ASP A 373 3.20 5.44 27.39
CA ASP A 373 2.57 5.01 28.63
C ASP A 373 1.17 4.43 28.38
N TRP A 374 1.09 3.20 27.93
CA TRP A 374 -0.14 2.55 27.44
C TRP A 374 -1.03 2.03 28.59
N VAL A 375 -1.36 2.89 29.55
CA VAL A 375 -2.23 2.61 30.68
C VAL A 375 -3.52 3.39 30.54
N THR A 376 -4.67 2.72 30.69
CA THR A 376 -5.98 3.38 30.61
C THR A 376 -6.10 4.52 31.61
N ASP A 377 -6.44 5.72 31.13
CA ASP A 377 -6.72 6.87 32.01
C ASP A 377 -8.11 6.69 32.66
N LEU A 378 -8.11 6.22 33.92
CA LEU A 378 -9.36 6.00 34.67
C LEU A 378 -10.07 7.28 35.09
N LYS A 379 -9.48 8.47 34.91
CA LYS A 379 -10.18 9.74 35.10
C LYS A 379 -11.11 10.04 33.91
N LYS A 380 -10.65 9.72 32.71
CA LYS A 380 -11.45 9.84 31.46
C LYS A 380 -12.42 8.68 31.30
N LEU A 381 -11.98 7.47 31.66
CA LEU A 381 -12.69 6.20 31.48
C LEU A 381 -12.80 5.45 32.82
N PRO A 382 -13.70 5.87 33.73
CA PRO A 382 -13.82 5.27 35.07
C PRO A 382 -14.13 3.78 35.09
N GLY A 383 -14.92 3.29 34.11
CA GLY A 383 -15.22 1.86 33.93
C GLY A 383 -14.16 1.08 33.17
N GLY A 384 -13.12 1.78 32.66
CA GLY A 384 -12.04 1.19 31.87
C GLY A 384 -12.48 0.68 30.48
N ILE A 385 -11.53 0.13 29.75
CA ILE A 385 -11.78 -0.40 28.38
C ILE A 385 -12.82 -1.54 28.39
N LYS A 386 -12.82 -2.39 29.42
CA LYS A 386 -13.79 -3.50 29.50
C LYS A 386 -15.24 -3.00 29.50
N HIS A 387 -15.54 -1.91 30.19
CA HIS A 387 -16.86 -1.30 30.18
C HIS A 387 -17.25 -0.84 28.77
N LEU A 388 -16.32 -0.26 28.03
CA LEU A 388 -16.57 0.19 26.66
C LEU A 388 -16.77 -0.96 25.67
N THR A 389 -15.99 -2.04 25.77
CA THR A 389 -16.19 -3.24 24.95
C THR A 389 -17.52 -3.92 25.24
N ASP A 390 -17.94 -3.95 26.50
CA ASP A 390 -19.27 -4.46 26.88
C ASP A 390 -20.40 -3.57 26.35
N ALA A 391 -20.23 -2.23 26.42
CA ALA A 391 -21.19 -1.27 25.87
C ALA A 391 -21.34 -1.41 24.34
N ALA A 392 -20.24 -1.62 23.61
CA ALA A 392 -20.27 -1.88 22.17
C ALA A 392 -21.04 -3.19 21.86
N ARG A 393 -20.72 -4.27 22.58
CA ARG A 393 -21.39 -5.57 22.43
C ARG A 393 -22.91 -5.49 22.70
N GLN A 394 -23.33 -4.73 23.71
CA GLN A 394 -24.76 -4.52 24.03
C GLN A 394 -25.50 -3.83 22.87
N ARG A 395 -24.81 -3.04 22.05
CA ARG A 395 -25.32 -2.33 20.87
C ARG A 395 -25.20 -3.15 19.59
N GLY A 396 -24.64 -4.36 19.66
CA GLY A 396 -24.41 -5.22 18.50
C GLY A 396 -23.33 -4.72 17.56
N ILE A 397 -22.40 -3.86 18.04
CA ILE A 397 -21.27 -3.35 17.27
C ILE A 397 -19.93 -3.85 17.84
N LYS A 398 -18.90 -3.84 17.00
CA LYS A 398 -17.53 -4.17 17.38
C LYS A 398 -16.84 -2.96 18.01
N PHE A 399 -15.71 -3.21 18.70
CA PHE A 399 -14.88 -2.18 19.30
C PHE A 399 -13.44 -2.23 18.77
N GLY A 400 -12.87 -1.06 18.48
CA GLY A 400 -11.50 -0.86 18.08
C GLY A 400 -10.82 0.24 18.89
N ILE A 401 -9.48 0.26 18.85
CA ILE A 401 -8.66 1.20 19.62
C ILE A 401 -7.45 1.65 18.83
N TRP A 402 -7.03 2.89 19.06
CA TRP A 402 -5.84 3.51 18.47
C TRP A 402 -4.59 3.23 19.31
N ILE A 403 -3.46 3.01 18.65
CA ILE A 403 -2.12 2.88 19.25
C ILE A 403 -1.08 3.53 18.34
N GLU A 404 0.04 4.04 18.93
CA GLU A 404 1.22 4.53 18.22
C GLU A 404 2.50 3.97 18.87
N PRO A 405 2.80 2.67 18.66
CA PRO A 405 3.84 1.98 19.42
C PRO A 405 5.27 2.28 18.98
N GLU A 406 5.46 3.05 17.93
CA GLU A 406 6.77 3.44 17.37
C GLU A 406 7.27 4.79 17.90
N ALA A 407 6.45 5.51 18.67
CA ALA A 407 6.77 6.86 19.10
C ALA A 407 6.75 7.01 20.63
N ILE A 408 7.41 8.05 21.11
CA ILE A 408 7.53 8.37 22.54
C ILE A 408 7.58 9.90 22.75
N ASN A 409 6.92 10.39 23.80
CA ASN A 409 7.12 11.75 24.27
C ASN A 409 8.24 11.80 25.31
N THR A 410 9.01 12.88 25.32
CA THR A 410 9.98 13.12 26.40
C THR A 410 9.31 13.30 27.77
N LYS A 411 8.03 13.71 27.77
CA LYS A 411 7.17 13.78 28.96
C LYS A 411 6.30 12.51 29.04
N SER A 412 6.96 11.37 29.36
CA SER A 412 6.33 10.07 29.60
C SER A 412 7.11 9.29 30.66
N GLU A 413 6.44 8.36 31.36
CA GLU A 413 7.10 7.45 32.31
C GLU A 413 8.06 6.50 31.59
N LEU A 414 7.76 6.13 30.34
CA LEU A 414 8.65 5.31 29.52
C LEU A 414 9.98 6.04 29.26
N PHE A 415 9.93 7.31 28.86
CA PHE A 415 11.15 8.07 28.58
C PHE A 415 11.97 8.32 29.85
N GLU A 416 11.32 8.54 31.01
CA GLU A 416 12.02 8.65 32.28
C GLU A 416 12.80 7.39 32.64
N LYS A 417 12.30 6.20 32.30
CA LYS A 417 12.91 4.90 32.57
C LYS A 417 13.92 4.47 31.51
N HIS A 418 13.63 4.77 30.25
CA HIS A 418 14.36 4.29 29.09
C HIS A 418 14.59 5.39 28.03
N PRO A 419 15.28 6.50 28.39
CA PRO A 419 15.60 7.54 27.41
C PRO A 419 16.49 7.02 26.26
N GLU A 420 17.25 5.95 26.50
CA GLU A 420 18.10 5.29 25.52
C GLU A 420 17.34 4.49 24.46
N TRP A 421 16.04 4.31 24.59
CA TRP A 421 15.21 3.61 23.60
C TRP A 421 14.78 4.51 22.43
N ALA A 422 14.88 5.82 22.57
CA ALA A 422 14.66 6.74 21.46
C ALA A 422 15.86 6.75 20.50
N LEU A 423 15.60 6.88 19.19
CA LEU A 423 16.65 7.14 18.22
C LEU A 423 17.38 8.43 18.56
N GLN A 424 18.69 8.36 18.72
CA GLN A 424 19.54 9.47 19.13
C GLN A 424 21.02 9.23 18.83
N THR A 425 21.76 10.31 18.69
CA THR A 425 23.22 10.26 18.58
C THR A 425 23.85 10.71 19.91
N LYS A 426 24.73 9.89 20.48
CA LYS A 426 25.41 10.19 21.74
C LYS A 426 26.08 11.57 21.70
N GLY A 427 25.72 12.42 22.67
CA GLY A 427 26.30 13.76 22.84
C GLY A 427 25.73 14.83 21.91
N ARG A 428 24.67 14.54 21.16
CA ARG A 428 23.90 15.54 20.43
C ARG A 428 22.58 15.80 21.12
N GLU A 429 22.06 17.03 20.98
CA GLU A 429 20.74 17.40 21.44
C GLU A 429 19.67 16.64 20.65
N LEU A 430 18.61 16.21 21.36
CA LEU A 430 17.47 15.53 20.76
C LEU A 430 16.64 16.52 19.93
N LYS A 431 16.39 16.17 18.70
CA LYS A 431 15.46 16.89 17.81
C LYS A 431 14.09 16.23 17.91
N LEU A 432 13.11 17.00 18.34
CA LEU A 432 11.73 16.52 18.46
C LEU A 432 11.00 16.72 17.12
N GLY A 433 10.35 15.67 16.65
CA GLY A 433 9.46 15.70 15.51
C GLY A 433 8.03 16.12 15.90
N ARG A 434 7.10 16.12 14.95
CA ARG A 434 5.68 16.44 15.11
C ARG A 434 5.46 17.72 15.95
N GLY A 435 5.91 18.86 15.42
CA GLY A 435 5.75 20.14 16.10
C GLY A 435 6.55 20.30 17.41
N GLY A 436 7.58 19.49 17.61
CA GLY A 436 8.45 19.59 18.79
C GLY A 436 7.99 18.74 19.99
N THR A 437 7.22 17.66 19.77
CA THR A 437 6.61 16.88 20.86
C THR A 437 7.06 15.42 20.91
N GLN A 438 7.46 14.81 19.79
CA GLN A 438 7.66 13.36 19.68
C GLN A 438 9.08 12.96 19.28
N LEU A 439 9.49 11.77 19.73
CA LEU A 439 10.67 11.03 19.31
C LEU A 439 10.24 9.68 18.74
N VAL A 440 11.06 9.12 17.86
CA VAL A 440 10.88 7.77 17.32
C VAL A 440 11.67 6.77 18.16
N LEU A 441 11.04 5.66 18.52
CA LEU A 441 11.66 4.55 19.24
C LEU A 441 12.62 3.77 18.32
N ASP A 442 13.72 3.27 18.88
CA ASP A 442 14.76 2.54 18.13
C ASP A 442 14.35 1.09 17.84
N MET A 443 13.63 0.85 16.73
CA MET A 443 13.23 -0.49 16.30
C MET A 443 14.41 -1.39 15.88
N THR A 444 15.65 -0.89 15.83
CA THR A 444 16.82 -1.76 15.67
C THR A 444 17.13 -2.55 16.95
N ASN A 445 16.62 -2.08 18.10
CA ASN A 445 16.83 -2.68 19.40
C ASN A 445 15.76 -3.75 19.73
N PRO A 446 16.13 -5.03 19.93
CA PRO A 446 15.17 -6.09 20.24
C PRO A 446 14.31 -5.82 21.48
N ARG A 447 14.81 -5.08 22.49
CA ARG A 447 14.01 -4.72 23.66
C ARG A 447 12.88 -3.76 23.31
N VAL A 448 13.11 -2.85 22.38
CA VAL A 448 12.09 -1.94 21.86
C VAL A 448 11.06 -2.71 21.00
N GLN A 449 11.54 -3.67 20.20
CA GLN A 449 10.66 -4.58 19.47
C GLN A 449 9.75 -5.39 20.42
N ASP A 450 10.30 -5.91 21.52
CA ASP A 450 9.53 -6.62 22.55
C ASP A 450 8.51 -5.70 23.22
N PHE A 451 8.89 -4.45 23.53
CA PHE A 451 7.97 -3.45 24.08
C PHE A 451 6.82 -3.15 23.12
N ALA A 452 7.11 -2.88 21.84
CA ALA A 452 6.07 -2.61 20.83
C ALA A 452 5.11 -3.79 20.64
N PHE A 453 5.62 -5.03 20.64
CA PHE A 453 4.80 -6.24 20.64
C PHE A 453 3.94 -6.32 21.90
N GLN A 454 4.50 -6.05 23.08
CA GLN A 454 3.82 -6.18 24.37
C GLN A 454 2.65 -5.22 24.50
N ILE A 455 2.70 -4.02 23.90
CA ILE A 455 1.55 -3.08 23.86
C ILE A 455 0.31 -3.76 23.28
N VAL A 456 0.49 -4.41 22.13
CA VAL A 456 -0.61 -5.11 21.45
C VAL A 456 -1.02 -6.36 22.21
N ASP A 457 -0.05 -7.10 22.70
CA ASP A 457 -0.27 -8.36 23.44
C ASP A 457 -1.06 -8.14 24.73
N ASP A 458 -0.71 -7.12 25.51
CA ASP A 458 -1.40 -6.74 26.74
C ASP A 458 -2.86 -6.30 26.46
N LEU A 459 -3.06 -5.46 25.45
CA LEU A 459 -4.39 -5.01 25.09
C LEU A 459 -5.30 -6.17 24.66
N LEU A 460 -4.84 -7.00 23.74
CA LEU A 460 -5.66 -8.08 23.16
C LEU A 460 -5.81 -9.28 24.11
N THR A 461 -4.85 -9.53 24.99
CA THR A 461 -4.97 -10.56 26.03
C THR A 461 -5.94 -10.12 27.13
N LYS A 462 -5.85 -8.86 27.55
CA LYS A 462 -6.72 -8.31 28.61
C LYS A 462 -8.12 -8.02 28.13
N TYR A 463 -8.27 -7.62 26.85
CA TYR A 463 -9.54 -7.23 26.26
C TYR A 463 -9.73 -7.95 24.91
N PRO A 464 -10.03 -9.26 24.93
CA PRO A 464 -10.16 -10.07 23.70
C PRO A 464 -11.33 -9.68 22.81
N GLU A 465 -12.21 -8.80 23.28
CA GLU A 465 -13.31 -8.22 22.51
C GLU A 465 -12.87 -7.12 21.55
N ILE A 466 -11.63 -6.60 21.68
CA ILE A 466 -11.06 -5.66 20.72
C ILE A 466 -10.83 -6.41 19.40
N SER A 467 -11.47 -5.97 18.34
CA SER A 467 -11.41 -6.59 17.02
C SER A 467 -10.69 -5.75 15.97
N TYR A 468 -10.27 -4.53 16.34
CA TYR A 468 -9.65 -3.58 15.44
C TYR A 468 -8.62 -2.71 16.17
N LEU A 469 -7.47 -2.54 15.53
CA LEU A 469 -6.40 -1.63 15.96
C LEU A 469 -6.15 -0.60 14.85
N LYS A 470 -6.13 0.70 15.20
CA LYS A 470 -5.55 1.74 14.35
C LYS A 470 -4.12 1.95 14.82
N TRP A 471 -3.16 1.51 14.01
CA TRP A 471 -1.71 1.64 14.28
C TRP A 471 -1.18 2.88 13.57
N ASP A 472 -0.79 3.87 14.36
CA ASP A 472 -0.28 5.14 13.85
C ASP A 472 1.25 5.26 13.97
N ALA A 473 1.83 6.15 13.15
CA ALA A 473 3.25 6.52 13.18
C ALA A 473 3.41 7.96 12.69
N ASN A 474 3.26 8.92 13.59
CA ASN A 474 3.12 10.33 13.22
C ASN A 474 4.46 11.09 13.13
N ALA A 475 5.54 10.55 13.69
CA ALA A 475 6.84 11.21 13.71
C ALA A 475 7.78 10.65 12.65
N SER A 476 8.44 11.54 11.88
CA SER A 476 9.58 11.19 11.04
C SER A 476 10.82 10.98 11.90
N ILE A 477 11.82 10.25 11.37
CA ILE A 477 13.10 10.03 12.04
C ILE A 477 13.93 11.32 11.97
N GLN A 478 13.92 12.12 13.05
CA GLN A 478 14.66 13.38 13.15
C GLN A 478 16.09 13.20 13.68
N ASN A 479 16.36 12.11 14.38
CA ASN A 479 17.65 11.82 14.97
C ASN A 479 18.26 10.59 14.28
N TYR A 480 19.30 10.82 13.49
CA TYR A 480 19.99 9.76 12.79
C TYR A 480 21.07 9.14 13.67
N GLY A 481 20.69 8.13 14.42
CA GLY A 481 21.59 7.38 15.28
C GLY A 481 20.86 6.40 16.18
N SER A 482 21.51 5.30 16.47
CA SER A 482 21.06 4.28 17.41
C SER A 482 22.11 4.06 18.48
N LEU A 483 21.69 4.10 19.76
CA LEU A 483 22.60 3.74 20.86
C LEU A 483 22.81 2.21 20.96
N TYR A 484 21.98 1.43 20.28
CA TYR A 484 22.06 -0.02 20.23
C TYR A 484 23.01 -0.52 19.13
N LEU A 485 22.94 0.07 17.92
CA LEU A 485 23.79 -0.34 16.82
C LEU A 485 25.28 -0.05 17.07
N PRO A 486 26.19 -0.95 16.66
CA PRO A 486 27.63 -0.69 16.69
C PRO A 486 27.99 0.54 15.88
N LYS A 487 29.12 1.20 16.25
CA LYS A 487 29.57 2.44 15.60
C LYS A 487 29.76 2.31 14.08
N ASN A 488 30.28 1.19 13.63
CA ASN A 488 30.52 0.89 12.22
C ASN A 488 29.26 0.47 11.44
N LYS A 489 28.09 0.34 12.10
CA LYS A 489 26.81 -0.03 11.49
C LYS A 489 25.73 1.04 11.64
N GLN A 490 26.11 2.27 11.96
CA GLN A 490 25.12 3.35 12.08
C GLN A 490 24.38 3.63 10.74
N ASN A 491 25.05 3.41 9.60
CA ASN A 491 24.42 3.52 8.29
C ASN A 491 23.40 2.41 8.00
N ASN A 492 23.39 1.32 8.77
CA ASN A 492 22.35 0.28 8.63
C ASN A 492 21.00 0.70 9.27
N LEU A 493 20.96 1.83 10.00
CA LEU A 493 19.84 2.26 10.83
C LEU A 493 18.49 2.20 10.13
N TYR A 494 18.31 2.88 9.00
CA TYR A 494 17.02 2.95 8.31
C TYR A 494 16.53 1.58 7.86
N ILE A 495 17.44 0.72 7.40
CA ILE A 495 17.10 -0.63 6.96
C ILE A 495 16.74 -1.52 8.16
N GLU A 496 17.56 -1.51 9.21
CA GLU A 496 17.33 -2.33 10.39
C GLU A 496 16.12 -1.86 11.20
N TYR A 497 15.78 -0.55 11.16
CA TYR A 497 14.55 -0.03 11.74
C TYR A 497 13.32 -0.73 11.14
N HIS A 498 13.20 -0.74 9.81
CA HIS A 498 12.05 -1.36 9.12
C HIS A 498 12.04 -2.87 9.26
N ARG A 499 13.21 -3.52 9.23
CA ARG A 499 13.32 -4.96 9.52
C ARG A 499 12.87 -5.29 10.95
N GLY A 500 13.18 -4.43 11.90
CA GLY A 500 12.71 -4.55 13.29
C GLY A 500 11.19 -4.39 13.41
N LEU A 501 10.61 -3.40 12.72
CA LEU A 501 9.17 -3.20 12.67
C LEU A 501 8.45 -4.41 12.05
N ILE A 502 8.94 -4.93 10.92
CA ILE A 502 8.39 -6.12 10.26
C ILE A 502 8.37 -7.32 11.22
N LYS A 503 9.46 -7.56 11.97
CA LYS A 503 9.51 -8.65 12.96
C LYS A 503 8.43 -8.51 14.05
N VAL A 504 8.15 -7.28 14.48
CA VAL A 504 7.07 -7.01 15.45
C VAL A 504 5.70 -7.35 14.82
N LEU A 505 5.45 -6.87 13.61
CA LEU A 505 4.21 -7.12 12.88
C LEU A 505 3.99 -8.61 12.58
N GLU A 506 5.02 -9.33 12.17
CA GLU A 506 4.98 -10.79 11.96
C GLU A 506 4.58 -11.53 13.23
N ARG A 507 5.18 -11.19 14.38
CA ARG A 507 4.84 -11.77 15.69
C ARG A 507 3.38 -11.49 16.06
N ILE A 508 2.90 -10.27 15.81
CA ILE A 508 1.50 -9.89 16.05
C ILE A 508 0.58 -10.72 15.16
N ARG A 509 0.85 -10.82 13.87
CA ARG A 509 0.03 -11.59 12.92
C ARG A 509 0.02 -13.08 13.21
N GLN A 510 1.15 -13.62 13.66
CA GLN A 510 1.22 -15.02 14.08
C GLN A 510 0.33 -15.31 15.29
N LYS A 511 0.26 -14.39 16.26
CA LYS A 511 -0.53 -14.57 17.49
C LYS A 511 -2.00 -14.14 17.33
N TYR A 512 -2.24 -13.09 16.56
CA TYR A 512 -3.55 -12.44 16.39
C TYR A 512 -3.93 -12.29 14.91
N PRO A 513 -4.12 -13.40 14.17
CA PRO A 513 -4.34 -13.34 12.71
C PRO A 513 -5.68 -12.70 12.32
N ASP A 514 -6.67 -12.70 13.21
CA ASP A 514 -8.03 -12.24 12.90
C ASP A 514 -8.33 -10.80 13.31
N VAL A 515 -7.45 -10.15 14.08
CA VAL A 515 -7.62 -8.75 14.46
C VAL A 515 -7.35 -7.87 13.24
N VAL A 516 -8.29 -7.00 12.91
CA VAL A 516 -8.11 -6.02 11.84
C VAL A 516 -7.11 -4.96 12.32
N ILE A 517 -6.08 -4.69 11.52
CA ILE A 517 -5.12 -3.61 11.79
C ILE A 517 -5.13 -2.65 10.62
N GLN A 518 -5.41 -1.37 10.91
CA GLN A 518 -5.30 -0.27 9.97
C GLN A 518 -3.92 0.39 10.13
N ASP A 519 -3.20 0.54 9.01
CA ASP A 519 -1.99 1.37 8.96
C ASP A 519 -2.36 2.84 8.88
N CYS A 520 -1.76 3.66 9.72
CA CYS A 520 -1.84 5.10 9.69
C CYS A 520 -0.44 5.69 9.93
N ALA A 521 -0.13 6.76 9.24
CA ALA A 521 1.09 7.54 9.48
C ALA A 521 0.80 9.01 9.14
N SER A 522 0.03 9.67 10.01
CA SER A 522 -0.59 10.97 9.69
C SER A 522 -1.35 10.90 8.35
N GLY A 523 -2.34 10.04 8.25
CA GLY A 523 -2.97 9.70 6.97
C GLY A 523 -2.22 8.60 6.21
N GLY A 524 -2.09 8.75 4.90
CA GLY A 524 -1.52 7.77 3.97
C GLY A 524 0.00 7.72 3.91
N GLY A 525 0.72 8.25 4.91
CA GLY A 525 2.17 8.40 4.88
C GLY A 525 2.97 7.09 4.78
N ARG A 526 2.32 5.93 4.98
CA ARG A 526 2.93 4.59 4.81
C ARG A 526 2.11 3.64 3.93
N ALA A 527 1.24 4.18 3.09
CA ALA A 527 0.51 3.37 2.13
C ALA A 527 1.48 2.78 1.09
N ASN A 528 1.90 1.53 1.27
CA ASN A 528 2.82 0.82 0.37
C ASN A 528 2.70 -0.69 0.49
N TYR A 529 3.17 -1.43 -0.51
CA TYR A 529 3.15 -2.89 -0.52
C TYR A 529 4.19 -3.56 0.40
N GLY A 530 5.08 -2.81 1.04
CA GLY A 530 6.00 -3.32 2.07
C GLY A 530 5.30 -3.62 3.39
N LEU A 531 4.20 -2.91 3.71
CA LEU A 531 3.44 -3.08 4.96
C LEU A 531 2.08 -3.76 4.79
N LEU A 532 1.42 -3.63 3.63
CA LEU A 532 0.09 -4.22 3.41
C LEU A 532 -0.02 -5.74 3.69
N PRO A 533 1.02 -6.58 3.55
CA PRO A 533 0.96 -7.97 4.00
C PRO A 533 0.67 -8.14 5.49
N TYR A 534 0.93 -7.10 6.29
CA TYR A 534 0.72 -7.08 7.75
C TYR A 534 -0.49 -6.27 8.17
N PHE A 535 -1.07 -5.45 7.27
CA PHE A 535 -2.22 -4.58 7.54
C PHE A 535 -3.43 -4.99 6.69
N ASP A 536 -4.62 -4.76 7.23
CA ASP A 536 -5.87 -5.07 6.53
C ASP A 536 -6.34 -3.92 5.64
N GLU A 537 -5.93 -2.72 5.99
CA GLU A 537 -6.26 -1.48 5.30
C GLU A 537 -5.33 -0.36 5.77
N PHE A 538 -5.36 0.77 5.08
CA PHE A 538 -4.69 1.99 5.53
C PHE A 538 -5.63 3.19 5.52
N TRP A 539 -5.35 4.16 6.39
CA TRP A 539 -5.99 5.46 6.39
C TRP A 539 -5.46 6.28 5.23
N VAL A 540 -6.32 6.61 4.27
CA VAL A 540 -5.87 7.21 2.99
C VAL A 540 -5.32 8.61 3.16
N SER A 541 -5.92 9.40 4.06
CA SER A 541 -5.52 10.79 4.37
C SER A 541 -6.23 11.30 5.60
N ASP A 542 -5.55 12.15 6.38
CA ASP A 542 -6.16 12.93 7.46
C ASP A 542 -7.11 14.03 6.92
N ASN A 543 -7.06 14.30 5.63
CA ASN A 543 -7.98 15.21 4.98
C ASN A 543 -9.30 14.48 4.67
N THR A 544 -10.36 14.81 5.41
CA THR A 544 -11.71 14.27 5.24
C THR A 544 -12.62 15.12 4.35
N ASP A 545 -12.12 16.23 3.78
CA ASP A 545 -12.85 17.03 2.79
C ASP A 545 -13.22 16.18 1.57
N ALA A 546 -14.50 15.95 1.37
CA ALA A 546 -14.99 15.05 0.32
C ALA A 546 -14.55 15.46 -1.10
N LEU A 547 -14.40 16.76 -1.39
CA LEU A 547 -13.88 17.19 -2.69
C LEU A 547 -12.40 16.80 -2.86
N GLN A 548 -11.56 17.05 -1.84
CA GLN A 548 -10.15 16.66 -1.88
C GLN A 548 -10.00 15.13 -1.94
N ARG A 549 -10.88 14.41 -1.25
CA ARG A 549 -10.89 12.94 -1.27
C ARG A 549 -11.17 12.36 -2.67
N VAL A 550 -11.94 13.03 -3.53
CA VAL A 550 -12.10 12.57 -4.93
C VAL A 550 -10.74 12.48 -5.64
N TYR A 551 -9.85 13.45 -5.44
CA TYR A 551 -8.50 13.46 -6.03
C TYR A 551 -7.56 12.47 -5.34
N ILE A 552 -7.49 12.47 -4.01
CA ILE A 552 -6.63 11.60 -3.21
C ILE A 552 -6.99 10.12 -3.45
N GLN A 553 -8.28 9.78 -3.42
CA GLN A 553 -8.76 8.42 -3.65
C GLN A 553 -8.55 7.97 -5.11
N TRP A 554 -8.64 8.89 -6.06
CA TRP A 554 -8.33 8.62 -7.46
C TRP A 554 -6.87 8.19 -7.62
N GLY A 555 -5.94 9.00 -7.13
CA GLY A 555 -4.51 8.70 -7.23
C GLY A 555 -4.15 7.41 -6.49
N THR A 556 -4.60 7.25 -5.24
CA THR A 556 -4.37 6.04 -4.44
C THR A 556 -4.88 4.78 -5.15
N SER A 557 -6.02 4.86 -5.83
CA SER A 557 -6.62 3.74 -6.56
C SER A 557 -5.84 3.31 -7.81
N LEU A 558 -4.81 4.05 -8.22
CA LEU A 558 -3.92 3.59 -9.30
C LEU A 558 -3.20 2.31 -8.92
N PHE A 559 -2.84 2.16 -7.65
CA PHE A 559 -2.06 1.03 -7.18
C PHE A 559 -2.81 0.14 -6.18
N PHE A 560 -3.68 0.69 -5.34
CA PHE A 560 -4.29 -0.02 -4.21
C PHE A 560 -5.77 -0.36 -4.41
N PRO A 561 -6.21 -1.57 -4.01
CA PRO A 561 -7.61 -1.97 -4.11
C PRO A 561 -8.49 -1.23 -3.08
N SER A 562 -9.75 -1.03 -3.44
CA SER A 562 -10.71 -0.27 -2.63
C SER A 562 -10.93 -0.81 -1.21
N ASN A 563 -10.79 -2.13 -0.99
CA ASN A 563 -10.91 -2.70 0.35
C ASN A 563 -9.70 -2.44 1.26
N ALA A 564 -8.58 -1.98 0.70
CA ALA A 564 -7.44 -1.50 1.48
C ALA A 564 -7.57 -0.01 1.86
N MET A 565 -8.48 0.74 1.24
CA MET A 565 -8.59 2.19 1.34
C MET A 565 -9.72 2.58 2.29
N ALA A 566 -9.38 3.03 3.52
CA ALA A 566 -10.36 3.55 4.46
C ALA A 566 -10.81 4.95 4.06
N GLN A 567 -12.14 5.14 3.93
CA GLN A 567 -12.75 6.38 3.44
C GLN A 567 -13.90 6.79 4.36
N HIS A 568 -13.79 7.98 4.95
CA HIS A 568 -14.73 8.43 5.95
C HIS A 568 -15.54 9.65 5.50
N ILE A 569 -16.79 9.69 5.96
CA ILE A 569 -17.64 10.89 5.93
C ILE A 569 -17.13 11.82 7.01
N GLY A 570 -16.53 12.95 6.62
CA GLY A 570 -16.00 13.96 7.53
C GLY A 570 -17.06 14.98 7.99
N GLY A 571 -16.75 15.71 9.06
CA GLY A 571 -17.52 16.84 9.54
C GLY A 571 -17.35 18.09 8.67
N VAL A 572 -18.31 19.01 8.71
CA VAL A 572 -18.21 20.31 8.06
C VAL A 572 -18.51 21.42 9.08
N PRO A 573 -17.91 22.63 8.95
CA PRO A 573 -16.93 23.03 7.93
C PRO A 573 -15.58 22.34 8.11
N TYR A 574 -14.89 21.97 7.00
CA TYR A 574 -13.60 21.30 7.08
C TYR A 574 -12.50 22.24 7.60
N TRP A 575 -11.74 21.77 8.58
CA TRP A 575 -10.71 22.55 9.27
C TRP A 575 -9.50 22.89 8.38
N ASN A 576 -9.15 22.01 7.44
CA ASN A 576 -7.94 22.09 6.63
C ASN A 576 -8.14 22.70 5.22
N THR A 577 -9.37 23.05 4.85
CA THR A 577 -9.67 23.63 3.52
C THR A 577 -10.41 24.98 3.60
N GLY A 578 -10.07 25.79 4.59
CA GLY A 578 -10.63 27.13 4.75
C GLY A 578 -12.12 27.16 5.08
N GLY A 579 -12.64 26.11 5.69
CA GLY A 579 -14.05 26.04 6.13
C GLY A 579 -15.03 25.64 5.01
N ARG A 580 -14.60 24.89 4.00
CA ARG A 580 -15.51 24.39 2.95
C ARG A 580 -16.65 23.58 3.56
N ILE A 581 -17.85 23.76 3.02
CA ILE A 581 -19.06 23.01 3.37
C ILE A 581 -19.53 22.27 2.13
N THR A 582 -19.65 20.93 2.22
CA THR A 582 -20.21 20.09 1.15
C THR A 582 -21.50 19.41 1.64
N PRO A 583 -22.47 19.12 0.76
CA PRO A 583 -23.69 18.41 1.12
C PRO A 583 -23.39 17.02 1.70
N ILE A 584 -24.20 16.58 2.68
CA ILE A 584 -24.04 15.25 3.29
C ILE A 584 -24.07 14.12 2.26
N LYS A 585 -24.97 14.20 1.25
CA LYS A 585 -25.03 13.21 0.18
C LYS A 585 -23.70 13.11 -0.58
N PHE A 586 -23.06 14.21 -0.93
CA PHE A 586 -21.76 14.21 -1.60
C PHE A 586 -20.68 13.56 -0.73
N ARG A 587 -20.68 13.85 0.58
CA ARG A 587 -19.77 13.22 1.56
C ARG A 587 -19.98 11.70 1.62
N CYS A 588 -21.25 11.27 1.67
CA CYS A 588 -21.64 9.85 1.65
C CYS A 588 -21.16 9.16 0.37
N ASP A 589 -21.52 9.70 -0.80
CA ASP A 589 -21.21 9.08 -2.09
C ASP A 589 -19.70 8.96 -2.33
N VAL A 590 -18.90 9.95 -1.92
CA VAL A 590 -17.44 9.89 -2.01
C VAL A 590 -16.88 8.83 -1.08
N ALA A 591 -17.33 8.78 0.17
CA ALA A 591 -16.85 7.79 1.14
C ALA A 591 -17.28 6.35 0.78
N MET A 592 -18.43 6.17 0.14
CA MET A 592 -18.91 4.85 -0.34
C MET A 592 -17.99 4.21 -1.38
N SER A 593 -17.14 4.97 -2.07
CA SER A 593 -16.30 4.42 -3.14
C SER A 593 -15.11 3.56 -2.66
N GLY A 594 -15.01 3.30 -1.37
CA GLY A 594 -14.02 2.38 -0.76
C GLY A 594 -14.57 1.70 0.48
N ARG A 595 -13.73 1.48 1.51
CA ARG A 595 -14.18 0.96 2.80
C ARG A 595 -14.78 2.12 3.62
N LEU A 596 -16.11 2.16 3.66
CA LEU A 596 -16.90 3.23 4.26
C LEU A 596 -16.71 3.33 5.77
N GLY A 597 -16.54 4.55 6.26
CA GLY A 597 -16.60 4.94 7.65
C GLY A 597 -17.14 6.35 7.82
N ILE A 598 -17.19 6.81 9.06
CA ILE A 598 -17.58 8.17 9.44
C ILE A 598 -16.66 8.68 10.54
N GLU A 599 -16.28 9.95 10.48
CA GLU A 599 -15.35 10.59 11.41
C GLU A 599 -15.81 12.02 11.71
N LEU A 600 -16.77 12.13 12.61
CA LEU A 600 -17.37 13.38 13.05
C LEU A 600 -18.15 13.15 14.36
N GLN A 601 -18.68 14.23 14.96
CA GLN A 601 -19.54 14.11 16.13
C GLN A 601 -21.00 14.06 15.68
N PRO A 602 -21.67 12.88 15.76
CA PRO A 602 -23.04 12.71 15.22
C PRO A 602 -24.11 13.57 15.87
N LYS A 603 -23.91 13.98 17.13
CA LYS A 603 -24.87 14.89 17.82
C LYS A 603 -24.96 16.29 17.16
N HIS A 604 -23.94 16.69 16.39
CA HIS A 604 -23.94 17.97 15.67
C HIS A 604 -24.66 17.90 14.32
N MET A 605 -25.02 16.70 13.86
CA MET A 605 -25.77 16.50 12.62
C MET A 605 -27.26 16.84 12.85
N ASN A 606 -27.89 17.47 11.84
CA ASN A 606 -29.32 17.62 11.82
C ASN A 606 -30.04 16.30 11.42
N ASP A 607 -31.37 16.26 11.51
CA ASP A 607 -32.14 15.04 11.25
C ASP A 607 -32.06 14.59 9.77
N GLU A 608 -31.96 15.52 8.81
CA GLU A 608 -31.77 15.19 7.39
C GLU A 608 -30.43 14.51 7.16
N GLU A 609 -29.36 15.02 7.76
CA GLU A 609 -28.02 14.42 7.65
C GLU A 609 -27.95 13.03 8.29
N LYS A 610 -28.59 12.84 9.44
CA LYS A 610 -28.68 11.53 10.11
C LYS A 610 -29.43 10.50 9.26
N LEU A 611 -30.57 10.93 8.68
CA LEU A 611 -31.36 10.07 7.78
C LEU A 611 -30.57 9.72 6.53
N GLN A 612 -29.82 10.67 5.93
CA GLN A 612 -28.98 10.41 4.77
C GLN A 612 -27.88 9.39 5.09
N CYS A 613 -27.22 9.49 6.23
CA CYS A 613 -26.21 8.50 6.65
C CYS A 613 -26.84 7.11 6.84
N THR A 614 -28.05 7.03 7.41
CA THR A 614 -28.75 5.74 7.57
C THR A 614 -29.08 5.11 6.22
N THR A 615 -29.52 5.90 5.24
CA THR A 615 -29.80 5.44 3.87
C THR A 615 -28.50 4.98 3.19
N CYS A 616 -27.44 5.80 3.28
CA CYS A 616 -26.11 5.49 2.74
C CYS A 616 -25.58 4.17 3.28
N PHE A 617 -25.65 3.93 4.60
CA PHE A 617 -25.13 2.71 5.21
C PHE A 617 -25.95 1.46 4.81
N ALA A 618 -27.28 1.60 4.67
CA ALA A 618 -28.12 0.52 4.20
C ALA A 618 -27.78 0.13 2.76
N ASP A 619 -27.72 1.10 1.86
CA ASP A 619 -27.34 0.88 0.45
C ASP A 619 -25.91 0.34 0.31
N TYR A 620 -24.97 0.88 1.10
CA TYR A 620 -23.58 0.39 1.08
C TYR A 620 -23.47 -1.09 1.46
N LYS A 621 -24.22 -1.57 2.45
CA LYS A 621 -24.23 -2.98 2.83
C LYS A 621 -24.63 -3.90 1.69
N GLU A 622 -25.54 -3.46 0.81
CA GLU A 622 -25.93 -4.19 -0.38
C GLU A 622 -24.84 -4.18 -1.47
N LEU A 623 -24.08 -3.08 -1.57
CA LEU A 623 -23.14 -2.81 -2.64
C LEU A 623 -21.69 -3.14 -2.27
N ARG A 624 -21.35 -3.17 -0.98
CA ARG A 624 -19.96 -3.19 -0.48
C ARG A 624 -19.09 -4.32 -1.04
N LYS A 625 -19.68 -5.49 -1.30
CA LYS A 625 -18.93 -6.61 -1.88
C LYS A 625 -18.38 -6.23 -3.25
N THR A 626 -19.24 -5.70 -4.12
CA THR A 626 -18.83 -5.24 -5.46
C THR A 626 -17.87 -4.06 -5.38
N ILE A 627 -18.10 -3.09 -4.49
CA ILE A 627 -17.21 -1.94 -4.30
C ILE A 627 -15.83 -2.39 -3.79
N GLN A 628 -15.80 -3.21 -2.75
CA GLN A 628 -14.54 -3.56 -2.08
C GLN A 628 -13.74 -4.66 -2.79
N THR A 629 -14.38 -5.55 -3.53
CA THR A 629 -13.69 -6.69 -4.15
C THR A 629 -13.82 -6.78 -5.67
N GLY A 630 -14.63 -5.92 -6.29
CA GLY A 630 -14.80 -5.85 -7.73
C GLY A 630 -13.63 -5.22 -8.48
N ASN A 631 -13.69 -5.27 -9.78
CA ASN A 631 -12.72 -4.66 -10.69
C ASN A 631 -13.03 -3.17 -10.85
N LEU A 632 -12.05 -2.31 -10.57
CA LEU A 632 -12.18 -0.87 -10.72
C LEU A 632 -11.97 -0.42 -12.16
N TYR A 633 -12.85 0.45 -12.63
CA TYR A 633 -12.73 1.20 -13.88
C TYR A 633 -12.88 2.69 -13.58
N ARG A 634 -11.82 3.47 -13.81
CA ARG A 634 -11.82 4.93 -13.70
C ARG A 634 -12.28 5.50 -15.04
N LEU A 635 -13.47 6.11 -15.09
CA LEU A 635 -14.13 6.49 -16.34
C LEU A 635 -13.81 7.93 -16.75
N ILE A 636 -13.89 8.87 -15.80
CA ILE A 636 -13.64 10.30 -16.04
C ILE A 636 -12.74 10.81 -14.93
N SER A 637 -11.53 11.23 -15.30
CA SER A 637 -10.53 11.71 -14.34
C SER A 637 -10.92 13.08 -13.77
N PRO A 638 -10.75 13.32 -12.45
CA PRO A 638 -10.94 14.65 -11.88
C PRO A 638 -9.94 15.68 -12.41
N TYR A 639 -8.80 15.24 -12.95
CA TYR A 639 -7.76 16.11 -13.51
C TYR A 639 -8.04 16.59 -14.93
N ASN A 640 -9.12 16.17 -15.57
CA ASN A 640 -9.41 16.47 -16.99
C ASN A 640 -10.03 17.86 -17.23
N ARG A 641 -10.17 18.70 -16.22
CA ARG A 641 -10.75 20.05 -16.28
C ARG A 641 -12.18 20.12 -16.83
N LYS A 642 -12.95 19.03 -16.78
CA LYS A 642 -14.36 19.00 -17.17
C LYS A 642 -15.30 19.20 -15.97
N GLY A 643 -14.77 19.39 -14.78
CA GLY A 643 -15.54 19.54 -13.54
C GLY A 643 -16.28 18.28 -13.11
N ILE A 644 -16.02 17.14 -13.73
CA ILE A 644 -16.68 15.85 -13.49
C ILE A 644 -15.62 14.77 -13.21
N ALA A 645 -15.92 13.93 -12.22
CA ALA A 645 -15.18 12.70 -11.98
C ALA A 645 -16.13 11.49 -11.94
N SER A 646 -15.67 10.34 -12.41
CA SER A 646 -16.48 9.11 -12.39
C SER A 646 -15.61 7.87 -12.37
N LEU A 647 -16.06 6.90 -11.59
CA LEU A 647 -15.46 5.57 -11.49
C LEU A 647 -16.56 4.51 -11.30
N MET A 648 -16.25 3.27 -11.59
CA MET A 648 -17.17 2.17 -11.34
C MET A 648 -16.44 0.89 -10.90
N TYR A 649 -17.14 0.07 -10.16
CA TYR A 649 -16.73 -1.28 -9.80
C TYR A 649 -17.63 -2.31 -10.46
N VAL A 650 -17.05 -3.40 -10.93
CA VAL A 650 -17.78 -4.51 -11.57
C VAL A 650 -17.32 -5.81 -10.91
N ASP A 651 -18.26 -6.66 -10.51
CA ASP A 651 -17.93 -7.99 -9.97
C ASP A 651 -17.31 -8.89 -11.06
N ASP A 652 -16.63 -9.96 -10.65
CA ASP A 652 -15.95 -10.87 -11.58
C ASP A 652 -16.92 -11.60 -12.52
N GLN A 653 -18.19 -11.77 -12.14
CA GLN A 653 -19.23 -12.39 -12.94
C GLN A 653 -19.94 -11.41 -13.88
N GLN A 654 -19.60 -10.13 -13.82
CA GLN A 654 -20.27 -9.05 -14.54
C GLN A 654 -21.80 -9.03 -14.31
N SER A 655 -22.22 -9.45 -13.11
CA SER A 655 -23.62 -9.53 -12.71
C SER A 655 -24.11 -8.29 -11.98
N GLN A 656 -23.21 -7.61 -11.29
CA GLN A 656 -23.46 -6.36 -10.59
C GLN A 656 -22.33 -5.36 -10.85
N ALA A 657 -22.70 -4.12 -11.09
CA ALA A 657 -21.77 -3.00 -11.13
C ALA A 657 -22.28 -1.84 -10.28
N VAL A 658 -21.36 -1.01 -9.77
CA VAL A 658 -21.67 0.20 -9.02
C VAL A 658 -20.95 1.37 -9.64
N LEU A 659 -21.69 2.35 -10.12
CA LEU A 659 -21.20 3.55 -10.82
C LEU A 659 -21.30 4.76 -9.89
N PHE A 660 -20.22 5.52 -9.78
CA PHE A 660 -20.15 6.79 -9.07
C PHE A 660 -19.91 7.94 -10.05
N ALA A 661 -20.67 9.01 -9.91
CA ALA A 661 -20.52 10.24 -10.68
C ALA A 661 -20.53 11.45 -9.75
N TYR A 662 -19.52 12.32 -9.90
CA TYR A 662 -19.31 13.49 -9.04
C TYR A 662 -19.13 14.75 -9.87
N LYS A 663 -19.75 15.86 -9.46
CA LYS A 663 -19.42 17.19 -9.91
C LYS A 663 -18.41 17.81 -8.96
N VAL A 664 -17.18 17.98 -9.45
CA VAL A 664 -16.03 18.45 -8.66
C VAL A 664 -15.69 19.92 -8.88
N ASP A 665 -16.20 20.48 -9.98
CA ASP A 665 -16.07 21.90 -10.31
C ASP A 665 -17.22 22.35 -11.22
N ASN A 666 -17.46 23.64 -11.31
CA ASN A 666 -18.54 24.22 -12.10
C ASN A 666 -17.99 25.20 -13.12
N TYR A 667 -17.87 24.77 -14.35
CA TYR A 667 -17.46 25.60 -15.48
C TYR A 667 -18.68 26.10 -16.25
N TYR A 668 -18.77 27.41 -16.48
CA TYR A 668 -19.84 27.99 -17.25
C TYR A 668 -19.87 27.43 -18.68
N SER A 669 -21.05 27.07 -19.16
CA SER A 669 -21.30 26.50 -20.50
C SER A 669 -20.54 25.23 -20.86
N MET A 670 -20.01 24.50 -19.89
CA MET A 670 -19.38 23.21 -20.17
C MET A 670 -20.42 22.08 -20.11
N PRO A 671 -20.64 21.35 -21.20
CA PRO A 671 -21.59 20.25 -21.20
C PRO A 671 -21.09 19.08 -20.33
N ILE A 672 -22.00 18.43 -19.63
CA ILE A 672 -21.71 17.18 -18.94
C ILE A 672 -21.40 16.09 -19.99
N PRO A 673 -20.26 15.41 -19.91
CA PRO A 673 -19.93 14.38 -20.88
C PRO A 673 -20.84 13.16 -20.71
N ARG A 674 -21.04 12.39 -21.78
CA ARG A 674 -21.66 11.05 -21.67
C ARG A 674 -20.72 10.12 -20.88
N PHE A 675 -21.31 9.36 -19.96
CA PHE A 675 -20.61 8.36 -19.15
C PHE A 675 -20.61 7.04 -19.92
N ARG A 676 -19.48 6.70 -20.53
CA ARG A 676 -19.25 5.39 -21.15
C ARG A 676 -18.76 4.43 -20.10
N LEU A 677 -19.52 3.37 -19.87
CA LEU A 677 -19.20 2.38 -18.86
C LEU A 677 -18.14 1.40 -19.37
N GLN A 678 -17.59 0.60 -18.47
CA GLN A 678 -16.55 -0.38 -18.81
C GLN A 678 -16.76 -1.69 -18.05
N GLY A 679 -16.20 -2.79 -18.56
CA GLY A 679 -16.16 -4.07 -17.84
C GLY A 679 -17.48 -4.84 -17.80
N LEU A 680 -18.53 -4.38 -18.48
CA LEU A 680 -19.83 -5.05 -18.52
C LEU A 680 -19.85 -6.18 -19.56
N ALA A 681 -20.75 -7.16 -19.38
CA ALA A 681 -21.02 -8.18 -20.39
C ALA A 681 -21.77 -7.54 -21.57
N PRO A 682 -21.20 -7.53 -22.81
CA PRO A 682 -21.76 -6.73 -23.92
C PRO A 682 -23.20 -7.07 -24.26
N ASP A 683 -23.55 -8.35 -24.25
CA ASP A 683 -24.85 -8.86 -24.72
C ASP A 683 -25.86 -9.04 -23.56
N ALA A 684 -25.45 -8.75 -22.32
CA ALA A 684 -26.34 -8.78 -21.17
C ALA A 684 -27.13 -7.47 -21.04
N THR A 685 -28.35 -7.56 -20.54
CA THR A 685 -29.18 -6.39 -20.20
C THR A 685 -29.02 -6.07 -18.70
N TYR A 686 -28.74 -4.82 -18.41
CA TYR A 686 -28.60 -4.30 -17.03
C TYR A 686 -29.75 -3.35 -16.70
N THR A 687 -30.36 -3.56 -15.54
CA THR A 687 -31.32 -2.63 -14.95
C THR A 687 -30.54 -1.65 -14.09
N ILE A 688 -30.76 -0.35 -14.27
CA ILE A 688 -30.14 0.72 -13.49
C ILE A 688 -31.03 1.05 -12.29
N LYS A 689 -30.46 1.16 -11.10
CA LYS A 689 -31.13 1.62 -9.90
C LYS A 689 -30.29 2.70 -9.22
N GLU A 690 -30.87 3.88 -8.99
CA GLU A 690 -30.22 4.93 -8.23
C GLU A 690 -30.19 4.60 -6.74
N LYS A 691 -29.07 4.82 -6.10
CA LYS A 691 -28.80 4.54 -4.66
C LYS A 691 -28.49 5.83 -3.91
N ASP A 692 -28.58 5.77 -2.59
CA ASP A 692 -28.34 6.90 -1.68
C ASP A 692 -29.15 8.16 -2.05
N VAL A 693 -30.37 7.97 -2.52
CA VAL A 693 -31.28 9.06 -2.88
C VAL A 693 -31.75 9.79 -1.64
N LYS A 694 -31.74 11.14 -1.66
CA LYS A 694 -32.26 11.93 -0.53
C LYS A 694 -33.75 11.62 -0.30
N ALA A 695 -34.16 11.57 0.96
CA ALA A 695 -35.53 11.17 1.34
C ALA A 695 -36.65 12.00 0.69
N TRP A 696 -36.39 13.28 0.35
CA TRP A 696 -37.34 14.18 -0.28
C TRP A 696 -37.18 14.29 -1.80
N GLN A 697 -36.15 13.63 -2.39
CA GLN A 697 -35.83 13.68 -3.81
C GLN A 697 -36.34 12.42 -4.51
N LYS A 698 -36.90 12.55 -5.69
CA LYS A 698 -37.17 11.42 -6.56
C LYS A 698 -35.88 10.97 -7.25
N PRO A 699 -35.70 9.66 -7.47
CA PRO A 699 -34.66 9.16 -8.36
C PRO A 699 -34.70 9.85 -9.72
N CYS A 700 -33.56 9.90 -10.41
CA CYS A 700 -33.50 10.47 -11.76
C CYS A 700 -34.15 9.54 -12.80
N ASP A 701 -34.36 10.06 -14.02
CA ASP A 701 -35.04 9.33 -15.09
C ASP A 701 -34.33 8.06 -15.58
N LEU A 702 -33.11 7.79 -15.12
CA LEU A 702 -32.39 6.55 -15.40
C LEU A 702 -32.83 5.39 -14.49
N ASP A 703 -33.46 5.70 -13.34
CA ASP A 703 -33.89 4.68 -12.40
C ASP A 703 -34.94 3.73 -13.02
N GLY A 704 -34.74 2.43 -12.87
CA GLY A 704 -35.59 1.39 -13.46
C GLY A 704 -35.39 1.14 -14.96
N LYS A 705 -34.56 1.94 -15.67
CA LYS A 705 -34.32 1.71 -17.11
C LYS A 705 -33.35 0.56 -17.34
N GLN A 706 -33.51 -0.04 -18.52
CA GLN A 706 -32.72 -1.20 -18.94
C GLN A 706 -31.93 -0.88 -20.21
N PHE A 707 -30.67 -1.28 -20.23
CA PHE A 707 -29.77 -1.12 -21.39
C PHE A 707 -28.88 -2.35 -21.53
N THR A 708 -28.48 -2.66 -22.77
CA THR A 708 -27.46 -3.69 -23.01
C THR A 708 -26.08 -3.17 -22.55
N GLY A 709 -25.23 -4.08 -22.09
CA GLY A 709 -23.85 -3.72 -21.72
C GLY A 709 -23.11 -3.06 -22.88
N ARG A 710 -23.31 -3.53 -24.12
CA ARG A 710 -22.75 -2.93 -25.33
C ARG A 710 -23.16 -1.47 -25.48
N PHE A 711 -24.46 -1.15 -25.37
CA PHE A 711 -24.93 0.23 -25.43
C PHE A 711 -24.31 1.11 -24.37
N LEU A 712 -24.23 0.62 -23.14
CA LEU A 712 -23.63 1.35 -22.00
C LEU A 712 -22.13 1.61 -22.22
N MET A 713 -21.41 0.69 -22.87
CA MET A 713 -19.96 0.84 -23.13
C MET A 713 -19.69 1.69 -24.39
N ASP A 714 -20.42 1.49 -25.47
CA ASP A 714 -20.13 2.14 -26.75
C ASP A 714 -20.75 3.56 -26.85
N VAL A 715 -21.98 3.73 -26.35
CA VAL A 715 -22.75 4.98 -26.43
C VAL A 715 -22.70 5.73 -25.10
N GLY A 716 -22.91 5.02 -23.96
CA GLY A 716 -22.98 5.57 -22.64
C GLY A 716 -24.34 6.20 -22.29
N ILE A 717 -24.41 6.81 -21.13
CA ILE A 717 -25.59 7.45 -20.56
C ILE A 717 -25.31 8.90 -20.16
N GLU A 718 -26.35 9.73 -20.09
CA GLU A 718 -26.29 11.09 -19.57
C GLU A 718 -26.74 11.06 -18.10
N ILE A 719 -25.90 11.58 -17.19
CA ILE A 719 -26.18 11.63 -15.76
C ILE A 719 -26.36 13.10 -15.38
N PRO A 720 -27.55 13.51 -14.87
CA PRO A 720 -27.75 14.88 -14.45
C PRO A 720 -26.97 15.18 -13.16
N LEU A 721 -26.09 16.20 -13.23
CA LEU A 721 -25.30 16.73 -12.11
C LEU A 721 -25.46 18.26 -12.14
N ASP A 722 -26.59 18.77 -11.62
CA ASP A 722 -27.09 20.11 -11.94
C ASP A 722 -26.45 21.25 -11.12
N TRP A 723 -25.92 20.94 -9.93
CA TRP A 723 -25.35 21.94 -9.01
C TRP A 723 -23.99 21.54 -8.46
N ASP A 724 -23.33 22.44 -7.77
CA ASP A 724 -22.03 22.21 -7.16
C ASP A 724 -22.11 21.07 -6.14
N TYR A 725 -21.09 20.19 -6.17
CA TYR A 725 -21.03 18.97 -5.36
C TYR A 725 -22.23 18.04 -5.56
N ALA A 726 -22.87 18.08 -6.75
CA ALA A 726 -23.83 17.04 -7.10
C ALA A 726 -23.12 15.68 -7.24
N SER A 727 -23.76 14.63 -6.76
CA SER A 727 -23.26 13.27 -6.86
C SER A 727 -24.41 12.28 -7.07
N ARG A 728 -24.11 11.17 -7.76
CA ARG A 728 -25.05 10.08 -7.95
C ARG A 728 -24.33 8.75 -7.88
N VAL A 729 -25.00 7.78 -7.30
CA VAL A 729 -24.55 6.38 -7.23
C VAL A 729 -25.62 5.52 -7.91
N PHE A 730 -25.17 4.65 -8.81
CA PHE A 730 -26.07 3.71 -9.48
C PHE A 730 -25.59 2.28 -9.30
N GLU A 731 -26.54 1.43 -8.96
CA GLU A 731 -26.39 -0.01 -9.08
C GLU A 731 -26.87 -0.44 -10.46
N LEU A 732 -26.10 -1.28 -11.14
CA LEU A 732 -26.48 -1.94 -12.37
C LEU A 732 -26.55 -3.44 -12.09
N LYS A 733 -27.71 -4.04 -12.28
CA LYS A 733 -27.92 -5.47 -12.13
C LYS A 733 -28.36 -6.11 -13.44
N ARG A 734 -27.74 -7.26 -13.73
CA ARG A 734 -28.05 -8.12 -14.87
C ARG A 734 -29.31 -8.94 -14.63
#